data_f6fe5b3bef5099f7c11388e8aad32b1c
#
_entry.id   f6fe5b3bef5099f7c11388e8aad32b1c
#
_cell.length_a   1.000
_cell.length_b   1.000
_cell.length_c   1.000
_cell.angle_alpha   90.00
_cell.angle_beta   90.00
_cell.angle_gamma   90.00
#
_symmetry.space_group_name_H-M   'P 1'
#
loop_
_entity.id
_entity.type
_entity.pdbx_description
1 polymer ?
#
loop_
_entity_poly.entity_id
_entity_poly.type
_entity_poly.pdbx_seq_one_letter_code
_entity_poly.pdbx_strand_id
1 'polypeptide(L)'
;MDEQALLGLNPNADASYRQRALAYFEQLKESPDAWQVCAEALAKGVYSNDHVKFFCFQVLEHQMKFRHGTLNATQQQLIRETLMKWLQLQLMSAQPEKVFIRNKAAQVFALTFVTEYLTQWPKFFFDILSLIGLNPRGVDLYLRMLMAIDAEVVDRDIQHSSEETRRNTLIKDRMREQCIPSLVESWYQILHTYQQSHSELTCQCLEVVGAYVSWIDLSLIANDRFVSLLLSHMSVEVLREEACDCLFEIVNKGMDPIDKTKLVESLCQVLQTAGFFNVEQEEDVDFLAKFSKLVNGMGQALITSWTKLVKAGDVKNAQEALHALEAKVALMLQLLVHEDDDISTNVVGFCYDYLHILKQLPVLSDQQKSNVEAVMLAVMKKLTYDDEYNFENEGEDEAMFVEYRKQLKLLLDRLAQVSPELLLEAVRRVFNTTMHWQTAPFMEVEVAIRLLYMLGEALPASQGAHFSGDSTKASALQDMMRTLVTCGVSEYQHTSVTLEFFETVVRYDKFFIVEPQHIPNVLMAFLDHRGLRHSSPKVRSRVAYLFSRYVKTLHKHMSAFIEDILSRIQDLLELSPPENGYPALLTSDDQLFIYETAGVLIVNSEYPVERKQVLMKNLLEPLLGAFKLLLGKLLLEQDEERQAGLADCLNHAVGFASRTSKAFSNKQTVKQCGCSEVYRDCLQTFLPALSCPVQKEALRSGVRTFLHRMIICLEEEVLPFIPSASEHMLKDCEAKDLQEFIPLINQITAKFKAQVSPFLQQAFMPLVQAIFEVLARPAEDNDQTAALEKQMLRRSYFTFIQTVVSSGMNEVMGNQELENIERVLFTIIQGAVDIPDPIAQKTCFIILSKLVELWGGKDGLVGFPDFIYKHIVPACFLAPLKPTFDLSDAQTMLTLSECALTLKMIHLKRGPEFIQYLQQEYLPSLQVTPDIIQELCQVLQQPDSKVFKNYIKAFFQRAKL
;
A
#
# COMPACT_ATOMS: atom_id res chain seq x y z
N MET A 1 9.70 10.98 46.45
CA MET A 1 9.04 11.57 45.25
C MET A 1 8.68 13.02 45.58
N ASP A 2 9.02 13.96 44.72
CA ASP A 2 8.75 15.38 44.96
C ASP A 2 7.28 15.73 44.69
N GLU A 3 6.56 16.09 45.74
CA GLU A 3 5.13 16.41 45.64
C GLU A 3 4.84 17.67 44.79
N GLN A 4 5.81 18.63 44.77
CA GLN A 4 5.66 19.82 43.94
C GLN A 4 5.76 19.50 42.45
N ALA A 5 6.60 18.54 42.07
CA ALA A 5 6.68 18.07 40.71
C ALA A 5 5.38 17.36 40.30
N LEU A 6 4.67 16.73 41.23
CA LEU A 6 3.43 16.01 40.98
C LEU A 6 2.28 16.95 40.61
N LEU A 7 2.28 18.19 41.08
CA LEU A 7 1.30 19.22 40.71
C LEU A 7 1.43 19.63 39.25
N GLY A 8 2.61 19.49 38.67
CA GLY A 8 2.87 19.77 37.25
C GLY A 8 2.24 18.76 36.29
N LEU A 9 1.77 17.63 36.77
CA LEU A 9 1.04 16.65 35.96
C LEU A 9 -0.40 17.07 35.67
N ASN A 10 -0.90 18.11 36.35
CA ASN A 10 -2.23 18.64 36.08
C ASN A 10 -2.27 19.24 34.66
N PRO A 11 -3.24 18.87 33.79
CA PRO A 11 -3.36 19.42 32.45
C PRO A 11 -3.53 20.95 32.40
N ASN A 12 -3.99 21.56 33.51
CA ASN A 12 -4.22 22.99 33.63
C ASN A 12 -2.99 23.75 34.15
N ALA A 13 -1.88 23.08 34.43
CA ALA A 13 -0.65 23.72 34.89
C ALA A 13 0.04 24.49 33.75
N ASP A 14 0.88 25.48 34.11
CA ASP A 14 1.69 26.24 33.16
C ASP A 14 2.53 25.29 32.30
N ALA A 15 2.64 25.56 30.98
CA ALA A 15 3.35 24.70 30.03
C ALA A 15 4.82 24.44 30.43
N SER A 16 5.54 25.46 30.95
CA SER A 16 6.93 25.29 31.39
C SER A 16 7.03 24.42 32.64
N TYR A 17 6.08 24.54 33.54
CA TYR A 17 6.00 23.72 34.75
C TYR A 17 5.66 22.27 34.42
N ARG A 18 4.71 22.02 33.50
CA ARG A 18 4.41 20.67 32.99
C ARG A 18 5.62 20.01 32.36
N GLN A 19 6.36 20.77 31.55
CA GLN A 19 7.53 20.27 30.85
C GLN A 19 8.64 19.83 31.84
N ARG A 20 8.86 20.62 32.89
CA ARG A 20 9.80 20.27 33.96
C ARG A 20 9.34 19.06 34.77
N ALA A 21 8.05 18.98 35.03
CA ALA A 21 7.47 17.83 35.74
C ALA A 21 7.61 16.55 34.91
N LEU A 22 7.31 16.64 33.60
CA LEU A 22 7.48 15.49 32.68
C LEU A 22 8.95 15.04 32.61
N ALA A 23 9.88 15.98 32.54
CA ALA A 23 11.32 15.66 32.56
C ALA A 23 11.76 14.97 33.87
N TYR A 24 11.24 15.43 34.99
CA TYR A 24 11.49 14.82 36.30
C TYR A 24 10.96 13.37 36.34
N PHE A 25 9.76 13.13 35.82
CA PHE A 25 9.13 11.80 35.81
C PHE A 25 9.81 10.86 34.82
N GLU A 26 10.28 11.35 33.69
CA GLU A 26 11.08 10.53 32.75
C GLU A 26 12.40 10.09 33.43
N GLN A 27 13.04 11.00 34.14
CA GLN A 27 14.22 10.69 34.90
C GLN A 27 13.95 9.68 36.03
N LEU A 28 12.82 9.82 36.71
CA LEU A 28 12.41 8.91 37.76
C LEU A 28 12.11 7.49 37.23
N LYS A 29 11.50 7.36 36.06
CA LYS A 29 11.30 6.06 35.39
C LYS A 29 12.62 5.34 35.13
N GLU A 30 13.68 6.06 34.83
CA GLU A 30 15.00 5.50 34.56
C GLU A 30 15.76 5.13 35.85
N SER A 31 15.29 5.59 37.01
CA SER A 31 15.90 5.26 38.29
C SER A 31 15.69 3.79 38.65
N PRO A 32 16.73 3.07 39.10
CA PRO A 32 16.59 1.64 39.46
C PRO A 32 15.65 1.35 40.63
N ASP A 33 15.42 2.33 41.53
CA ASP A 33 14.63 2.13 42.75
C ASP A 33 13.24 2.76 42.73
N ALA A 34 12.91 3.50 41.70
CA ALA A 34 11.63 4.22 41.59
C ALA A 34 10.42 3.29 41.63
N TRP A 35 10.48 2.13 40.99
CA TRP A 35 9.39 1.16 40.96
C TRP A 35 9.00 0.72 42.38
N GLN A 36 9.96 0.57 43.29
CA GLN A 36 9.71 0.13 44.67
C GLN A 36 8.91 1.18 45.46
N VAL A 37 9.32 2.46 45.35
CA VAL A 37 8.58 3.57 45.98
C VAL A 37 7.16 3.65 45.46
N CYS A 38 6.98 3.57 44.14
CA CYS A 38 5.65 3.62 43.50
C CYS A 38 4.79 2.44 43.91
N ALA A 39 5.35 1.24 43.94
CA ALA A 39 4.65 0.02 44.36
C ALA A 39 4.16 0.11 45.79
N GLU A 40 5.02 0.50 46.70
CA GLU A 40 4.67 0.64 48.14
C GLU A 40 3.60 1.72 48.36
N ALA A 41 3.71 2.84 47.62
CA ALA A 41 2.74 3.93 47.69
C ALA A 41 1.35 3.48 47.22
N LEU A 42 1.29 2.73 46.13
CA LEU A 42 0.02 2.16 45.64
C LEU A 42 -0.58 1.15 46.62
N ALA A 43 0.25 0.29 47.19
CA ALA A 43 -0.20 -0.74 48.15
C ALA A 43 -0.76 -0.13 49.42
N LYS A 44 -0.23 1.00 49.87
CA LYS A 44 -0.64 1.72 51.08
C LYS A 44 -1.71 2.79 50.86
N GLY A 45 -2.03 3.09 49.58
CA GLY A 45 -2.99 4.13 49.25
C GLY A 45 -2.55 5.53 49.68
N VAL A 46 -1.25 5.83 49.64
CA VAL A 46 -0.66 7.09 50.11
C VAL A 46 -1.09 8.31 49.36
N TYR A 47 -1.24 8.19 48.03
CA TYR A 47 -1.56 9.32 47.15
C TYR A 47 -3.06 9.37 46.88
N SER A 48 -3.62 10.58 46.96
CA SER A 48 -5.02 10.86 46.57
C SER A 48 -5.16 11.49 45.18
N ASN A 49 -4.10 12.02 44.61
CA ASN A 49 -4.11 12.65 43.28
C ASN A 49 -4.10 11.57 42.19
N ASP A 50 -5.07 11.63 41.28
CA ASP A 50 -5.25 10.63 40.23
C ASP A 50 -4.07 10.57 39.26
N HIS A 51 -3.47 11.70 38.91
CA HIS A 51 -2.32 11.75 38.01
C HIS A 51 -1.07 11.10 38.63
N VAL A 52 -0.92 11.22 39.93
CA VAL A 52 0.17 10.60 40.67
C VAL A 52 0.00 9.09 40.70
N LYS A 53 -1.20 8.62 40.97
CA LYS A 53 -1.52 7.18 40.93
C LYS A 53 -1.25 6.60 39.55
N PHE A 54 -1.69 7.29 38.52
CA PHE A 54 -1.46 6.90 37.11
C PHE A 54 0.06 6.83 36.81
N PHE A 55 0.79 7.82 37.25
CA PHE A 55 2.25 7.84 37.08
C PHE A 55 2.94 6.67 37.81
N CYS A 56 2.50 6.34 39.02
CA CYS A 56 3.03 5.19 39.75
C CYS A 56 2.83 3.89 38.94
N PHE A 57 1.66 3.72 38.33
CA PHE A 57 1.41 2.58 37.42
C PHE A 57 2.27 2.64 36.17
N GLN A 58 2.54 3.83 35.60
CA GLN A 58 3.45 3.98 34.47
C GLN A 58 4.88 3.55 34.81
N VAL A 59 5.34 3.85 35.99
CA VAL A 59 6.67 3.40 36.46
C VAL A 59 6.72 1.88 36.58
N LEU A 60 5.66 1.25 37.12
CA LEU A 60 5.57 -0.19 37.19
C LEU A 60 5.48 -0.82 35.79
N GLU A 61 4.71 -0.24 34.90
CA GLU A 61 4.64 -0.65 33.50
C GLU A 61 6.02 -0.64 32.83
N HIS A 62 6.76 0.44 32.98
CA HIS A 62 8.10 0.57 32.43
C HIS A 62 9.04 -0.50 32.98
N GLN A 63 8.97 -0.73 34.30
CA GLN A 63 9.79 -1.75 34.97
C GLN A 63 9.49 -3.15 34.46
N MET A 64 8.20 -3.49 34.31
CA MET A 64 7.78 -4.81 33.83
C MET A 64 8.10 -5.02 32.35
N LYS A 65 7.95 -3.98 31.54
CA LYS A 65 8.11 -4.07 30.10
C LYS A 65 9.57 -4.12 29.68
N PHE A 66 10.44 -3.31 30.31
CA PHE A 66 11.82 -3.10 29.85
C PHE A 66 12.89 -3.59 30.81
N ARG A 67 12.58 -3.73 32.11
CA ARG A 67 13.59 -4.01 33.15
C ARG A 67 13.25 -5.19 34.07
N HIS A 68 12.30 -6.02 33.68
CA HIS A 68 11.91 -7.17 34.51
C HIS A 68 13.11 -8.10 34.79
N GLY A 69 13.96 -8.32 33.81
CA GLY A 69 15.14 -9.18 33.95
C GLY A 69 16.19 -8.70 34.96
N THR A 70 16.13 -7.40 35.35
CA THR A 70 17.05 -6.83 36.36
C THR A 70 16.61 -7.11 37.80
N LEU A 71 15.38 -7.62 38.00
CA LEU A 71 14.82 -7.87 39.31
C LEU A 71 15.15 -9.29 39.78
N ASN A 72 15.53 -9.40 41.07
CA ASN A 72 15.67 -10.74 41.70
C ASN A 72 14.31 -11.29 42.10
N ALA A 73 14.29 -12.56 42.57
CA ALA A 73 13.06 -13.26 42.93
C ALA A 73 12.27 -12.55 44.06
N THR A 74 12.98 -11.96 45.02
CA THR A 74 12.36 -11.24 46.14
C THR A 74 11.69 -9.97 45.68
N GLN A 75 12.34 -9.23 44.75
CA GLN A 75 11.80 -8.01 44.17
C GLN A 75 10.57 -8.29 43.30
N GLN A 76 10.62 -9.32 42.50
CA GLN A 76 9.47 -9.78 41.70
C GLN A 76 8.30 -10.13 42.57
N GLN A 77 8.53 -10.85 43.68
CA GLN A 77 7.51 -11.19 44.64
C GLN A 77 6.91 -9.93 45.28
N LEU A 78 7.71 -8.94 45.60
CA LEU A 78 7.25 -7.67 46.14
C LEU A 78 6.25 -6.98 45.21
N ILE A 79 6.52 -6.96 43.90
CA ILE A 79 5.60 -6.39 42.92
C ILE A 79 4.26 -7.16 42.95
N ARG A 80 4.31 -8.46 42.90
CA ARG A 80 3.08 -9.31 42.97
C ARG A 80 2.26 -9.03 44.22
N GLU A 81 2.91 -9.01 45.36
CA GLU A 81 2.25 -8.72 46.65
C GLU A 81 1.67 -7.29 46.65
N THR A 82 2.37 -6.33 46.09
CA THR A 82 1.91 -4.96 46.02
C THR A 82 0.67 -4.82 45.14
N LEU A 83 0.67 -5.46 43.99
CA LEU A 83 -0.49 -5.46 43.10
C LEU A 83 -1.71 -6.11 43.77
N MET A 84 -1.51 -7.22 44.48
CA MET A 84 -2.60 -7.88 45.18
C MET A 84 -3.12 -7.04 46.35
N LYS A 85 -2.25 -6.35 47.10
CA LYS A 85 -2.66 -5.42 48.13
C LYS A 85 -3.44 -4.23 47.60
N TRP A 86 -2.99 -3.68 46.49
CA TRP A 86 -3.73 -2.61 45.81
C TRP A 86 -5.12 -3.08 45.40
N LEU A 87 -5.23 -4.26 44.80
CA LEU A 87 -6.52 -4.87 44.43
C LEU A 87 -7.42 -5.03 45.65
N GLN A 88 -6.90 -5.52 46.77
CA GLN A 88 -7.63 -5.64 48.00
C GLN A 88 -8.16 -4.31 48.52
N LEU A 89 -7.38 -3.24 48.43
CA LEU A 89 -7.82 -1.88 48.78
C LEU A 89 -8.99 -1.44 47.91
N GLN A 90 -9.00 -1.77 46.64
CA GLN A 90 -10.10 -1.43 45.75
C GLN A 90 -11.42 -2.14 46.15
N LEU A 91 -11.34 -3.35 46.66
CA LEU A 91 -12.52 -4.10 47.11
C LEU A 91 -13.19 -3.44 48.33
N MET A 92 -12.44 -2.76 49.17
CA MET A 92 -12.91 -2.11 50.39
C MET A 92 -13.14 -0.60 50.25
N SER A 93 -12.76 -0.01 49.13
CA SER A 93 -12.88 1.42 48.90
C SER A 93 -14.34 1.86 48.76
N ALA A 94 -14.67 3.06 49.27
CA ALA A 94 -16.03 3.63 49.19
C ALA A 94 -16.40 4.06 47.77
N GLN A 95 -15.42 4.43 46.95
CA GLN A 95 -15.62 4.85 45.56
C GLN A 95 -14.59 4.18 44.62
N PRO A 96 -14.99 3.90 43.35
CA PRO A 96 -14.04 3.31 42.40
C PRO A 96 -13.02 4.36 41.93
N GLU A 97 -11.84 3.88 41.55
CA GLU A 97 -10.86 4.72 40.88
C GLU A 97 -11.38 5.22 39.51
N LYS A 98 -10.81 6.27 38.98
CA LYS A 98 -11.12 6.77 37.65
C LYS A 98 -10.84 5.68 36.59
N VAL A 99 -11.60 5.72 35.48
CA VAL A 99 -11.49 4.72 34.42
C VAL A 99 -10.05 4.60 33.88
N PHE A 100 -9.35 5.73 33.67
CA PHE A 100 -7.98 5.70 33.14
C PHE A 100 -7.00 5.03 34.11
N ILE A 101 -7.22 5.14 35.43
CA ILE A 101 -6.41 4.46 36.45
C ILE A 101 -6.71 2.97 36.43
N ARG A 102 -7.99 2.58 36.39
CA ARG A 102 -8.39 1.17 36.33
C ARG A 102 -7.83 0.47 35.11
N ASN A 103 -7.87 1.13 33.96
CA ASN A 103 -7.30 0.58 32.72
C ASN A 103 -5.78 0.43 32.81
N LYS A 104 -5.10 1.44 33.40
CA LYS A 104 -3.64 1.38 33.57
C LYS A 104 -3.22 0.29 34.54
N ALA A 105 -3.95 0.15 35.64
CA ALA A 105 -3.72 -0.92 36.61
C ALA A 105 -3.91 -2.30 35.96
N ALA A 106 -4.98 -2.46 35.18
CA ALA A 106 -5.25 -3.70 34.46
C ALA A 106 -4.13 -4.02 33.46
N GLN A 107 -3.58 -3.01 32.78
CA GLN A 107 -2.45 -3.18 31.89
C GLN A 107 -1.20 -3.66 32.63
N VAL A 108 -0.91 -3.09 33.82
CA VAL A 108 0.23 -3.52 34.65
C VAL A 108 0.05 -4.98 35.09
N PHE A 109 -1.16 -5.35 35.52
CA PHE A 109 -1.47 -6.74 35.85
C PHE A 109 -1.24 -7.67 34.65
N ALA A 110 -1.68 -7.26 33.47
CA ALA A 110 -1.51 -8.04 32.24
C ALA A 110 -0.03 -8.21 31.88
N LEU A 111 0.78 -7.15 31.99
CA LEU A 111 2.21 -7.22 31.73
C LEU A 111 2.92 -8.12 32.75
N THR A 112 2.54 -8.06 34.01
CA THR A 112 3.06 -8.96 35.04
C THR A 112 2.66 -10.42 34.72
N PHE A 113 1.42 -10.63 34.28
CA PHE A 113 0.95 -11.93 33.87
C PHE A 113 1.77 -12.52 32.71
N VAL A 114 1.93 -11.78 31.63
CA VAL A 114 2.67 -12.29 30.44
C VAL A 114 4.13 -12.57 30.76
N THR A 115 4.71 -11.84 31.72
CA THR A 115 6.12 -11.97 32.09
C THR A 115 6.32 -13.15 33.05
N GLU A 116 5.39 -13.40 33.96
CA GLU A 116 5.60 -14.31 35.10
C GLU A 116 4.68 -15.54 35.13
N TYR A 117 3.63 -15.60 34.32
CA TYR A 117 2.64 -16.70 34.37
C TYR A 117 3.27 -18.07 34.15
N LEU A 118 4.18 -18.18 33.22
CA LEU A 118 4.84 -19.45 32.87
C LEU A 118 5.88 -19.88 33.92
N THR A 119 6.33 -18.98 34.78
CA THR A 119 7.44 -19.23 35.74
C THR A 119 7.05 -18.98 37.17
N GLN A 120 6.96 -17.72 37.61
CA GLN A 120 6.83 -17.36 39.01
C GLN A 120 5.40 -17.21 39.52
N TRP A 121 4.44 -16.98 38.61
CA TRP A 121 3.05 -16.75 39.01
C TRP A 121 2.04 -17.65 38.26
N PRO A 122 2.19 -18.97 38.34
CA PRO A 122 1.27 -19.88 37.62
C PRO A 122 -0.17 -19.85 38.17
N LYS A 123 -0.36 -19.38 39.41
CA LYS A 123 -1.66 -19.27 40.03
C LYS A 123 -2.32 -17.90 39.88
N PHE A 124 -1.91 -17.12 38.90
CA PHE A 124 -2.39 -15.76 38.70
C PHE A 124 -3.92 -15.66 38.78
N PHE A 125 -4.63 -16.40 37.94
CA PHE A 125 -6.09 -16.35 37.90
C PHE A 125 -6.74 -16.90 39.17
N PHE A 126 -6.17 -17.94 39.74
CA PHE A 126 -6.64 -18.48 41.02
C PHE A 126 -6.53 -17.44 42.13
N ASP A 127 -5.40 -16.79 42.25
CA ASP A 127 -5.16 -15.75 43.26
C ASP A 127 -6.13 -14.57 43.08
N ILE A 128 -6.29 -14.08 41.84
CA ILE A 128 -7.21 -12.98 41.54
C ILE A 128 -8.65 -13.36 41.87
N LEU A 129 -9.14 -14.49 41.35
CA LEU A 129 -10.54 -14.93 41.57
C LEU A 129 -10.82 -15.23 43.02
N SER A 130 -9.88 -15.83 43.78
CA SER A 130 -10.02 -16.10 45.20
C SER A 130 -10.13 -14.81 46.00
N LEU A 131 -9.44 -13.75 45.62
CA LEU A 131 -9.50 -12.49 46.32
C LEU A 131 -10.79 -11.71 46.00
N ILE A 132 -11.16 -11.61 44.73
CA ILE A 132 -12.28 -10.74 44.33
C ILE A 132 -13.66 -11.35 44.53
N GLY A 133 -13.78 -12.68 44.43
CA GLY A 133 -15.09 -13.36 44.45
C GLY A 133 -16.05 -12.76 43.43
N LEU A 134 -17.22 -12.31 43.92
CA LEU A 134 -18.19 -11.57 43.07
C LEU A 134 -18.32 -10.10 43.50
N ASN A 135 -17.31 -9.54 44.16
CA ASN A 135 -17.29 -8.10 44.49
C ASN A 135 -17.34 -7.26 43.21
N PRO A 136 -18.28 -6.29 43.09
CA PRO A 136 -18.43 -5.54 41.83
C PRO A 136 -17.18 -4.81 41.37
N ARG A 137 -16.41 -4.26 42.26
CA ARG A 137 -15.17 -3.54 41.91
C ARG A 137 -14.07 -4.49 41.51
N GLY A 138 -13.96 -5.61 42.19
CA GLY A 138 -13.02 -6.65 41.84
C GLY A 138 -13.34 -7.26 40.48
N VAL A 139 -14.60 -7.50 40.21
CA VAL A 139 -15.07 -7.99 38.90
C VAL A 139 -14.77 -7.00 37.80
N ASP A 140 -15.00 -5.69 38.00
CA ASP A 140 -14.67 -4.66 37.04
C ASP A 140 -13.17 -4.70 36.66
N LEU A 141 -12.32 -4.74 37.64
CA LEU A 141 -10.87 -4.82 37.43
C LEU A 141 -10.46 -6.13 36.77
N TYR A 142 -11.04 -7.24 37.17
CA TYR A 142 -10.80 -8.56 36.60
C TYR A 142 -11.13 -8.58 35.10
N LEU A 143 -12.28 -8.05 34.72
CA LEU A 143 -12.68 -7.99 33.31
C LEU A 143 -11.75 -7.07 32.50
N ARG A 144 -11.30 -5.96 33.06
CA ARG A 144 -10.30 -5.09 32.42
C ARG A 144 -8.95 -5.77 32.27
N MET A 145 -8.54 -6.56 33.26
CA MET A 145 -7.32 -7.37 33.18
C MET A 145 -7.40 -8.38 32.05
N LEU A 146 -8.53 -9.05 31.88
CA LEU A 146 -8.74 -10.02 30.82
C LEU A 146 -8.68 -9.35 29.43
N MET A 147 -9.25 -8.15 29.26
CA MET A 147 -9.14 -7.40 28.01
C MET A 147 -7.71 -6.94 27.74
N ALA A 148 -6.98 -6.54 28.78
CA ALA A 148 -5.56 -6.17 28.64
C ALA A 148 -4.70 -7.38 28.30
N ILE A 149 -5.00 -8.56 28.86
CA ILE A 149 -4.33 -9.82 28.51
C ILE A 149 -4.64 -10.21 27.05
N ASP A 150 -5.90 -10.02 26.63
CA ASP A 150 -6.28 -10.26 25.24
C ASP A 150 -5.43 -9.42 24.29
N ALA A 151 -5.26 -8.12 24.59
CA ALA A 151 -4.43 -7.22 23.79
C ALA A 151 -2.97 -7.68 23.71
N GLU A 152 -2.42 -8.20 24.81
CA GLU A 152 -1.02 -8.63 24.86
C GLU A 152 -0.78 -10.02 24.27
N VAL A 153 -1.74 -10.93 24.36
CA VAL A 153 -1.54 -12.37 24.09
C VAL A 153 -2.30 -12.86 22.85
N VAL A 154 -3.51 -12.35 22.61
CA VAL A 154 -4.47 -12.93 21.67
C VAL A 154 -4.69 -12.04 20.44
N ASP A 155 -4.75 -10.73 20.62
CA ASP A 155 -5.11 -9.78 19.55
C ASP A 155 -4.15 -9.86 18.37
N ARG A 156 -4.71 -10.20 17.19
CA ARG A 156 -3.94 -10.38 15.96
C ARG A 156 -3.63 -9.07 15.26
N ASP A 157 -4.32 -7.99 15.61
CA ASP A 157 -4.12 -6.68 15.01
C ASP A 157 -2.88 -5.98 15.59
N ILE A 158 -2.36 -6.47 16.73
CA ILE A 158 -1.14 -5.95 17.33
C ILE A 158 0.06 -6.77 16.84
N GLN A 159 1.06 -6.09 16.31
CA GLN A 159 2.30 -6.74 15.87
C GLN A 159 3.18 -7.14 17.05
N HIS A 160 3.61 -8.39 17.06
CA HIS A 160 4.52 -8.93 18.07
C HIS A 160 5.81 -9.42 17.43
N SER A 161 6.92 -9.37 18.17
CA SER A 161 8.18 -10.00 17.77
C SER A 161 8.02 -11.53 17.73
N SER A 162 8.96 -12.23 17.07
CA SER A 162 8.94 -13.69 17.00
C SER A 162 9.01 -14.33 18.40
N GLU A 163 9.78 -13.75 19.29
CA GLU A 163 9.92 -14.18 20.68
C GLU A 163 8.62 -14.00 21.46
N GLU A 164 7.96 -12.84 21.32
CA GLU A 164 6.66 -12.57 21.93
C GLU A 164 5.59 -13.52 21.41
N THR A 165 5.55 -13.79 20.13
CA THR A 165 4.61 -14.73 19.53
C THR A 165 4.77 -16.14 20.10
N ARG A 166 6.00 -16.59 20.28
CA ARG A 166 6.30 -17.89 20.89
C ARG A 166 5.84 -17.94 22.33
N ARG A 167 6.15 -16.92 23.12
CA ARG A 167 5.69 -16.76 24.49
C ARG A 167 4.17 -16.81 24.57
N ASN A 168 3.48 -16.05 23.73
CA ASN A 168 2.02 -15.95 23.72
C ASN A 168 1.37 -17.30 23.39
N THR A 169 1.95 -18.07 22.50
CA THR A 169 1.48 -19.43 22.18
C THR A 169 1.59 -20.35 23.39
N LEU A 170 2.72 -20.31 24.12
CA LEU A 170 2.92 -21.09 25.34
C LEU A 170 1.95 -20.66 26.44
N ILE A 171 1.69 -19.37 26.60
CA ILE A 171 0.72 -18.85 27.58
C ILE A 171 -0.69 -19.38 27.26
N LYS A 172 -1.13 -19.28 26.01
CA LYS A 172 -2.45 -19.76 25.59
C LYS A 172 -2.61 -21.25 25.83
N ASP A 173 -1.58 -22.04 25.49
CA ASP A 173 -1.63 -23.51 25.71
C ASP A 173 -1.74 -23.83 27.17
N ARG A 174 -0.97 -23.18 28.04
CA ARG A 174 -1.05 -23.39 29.48
C ARG A 174 -2.40 -22.95 30.07
N MET A 175 -2.94 -21.84 29.60
CA MET A 175 -4.27 -21.38 30.01
C MET A 175 -5.35 -22.41 29.66
N ARG A 176 -5.29 -22.97 28.45
CA ARG A 176 -6.24 -24.04 28.03
C ARG A 176 -6.19 -25.24 28.95
N GLU A 177 -4.99 -25.64 29.35
CA GLU A 177 -4.81 -26.79 30.24
C GLU A 177 -5.25 -26.54 31.70
N GLN A 178 -4.99 -25.34 32.23
CA GLN A 178 -5.03 -25.10 33.66
C GLN A 178 -6.15 -24.18 34.16
N CYS A 179 -6.57 -23.19 33.37
CA CYS A 179 -7.44 -22.14 33.91
C CYS A 179 -8.66 -21.77 33.06
N ILE A 180 -8.69 -22.05 31.77
CA ILE A 180 -9.80 -21.61 30.90
C ILE A 180 -11.18 -22.08 31.39
N PRO A 181 -11.40 -23.35 31.80
CA PRO A 181 -12.70 -23.76 32.34
C PRO A 181 -13.14 -22.95 33.56
N SER A 182 -12.20 -22.59 34.44
CA SER A 182 -12.49 -21.77 35.63
C SER A 182 -12.84 -20.34 35.25
N LEU A 183 -12.18 -19.78 34.24
CA LEU A 183 -12.46 -18.45 33.71
C LEU A 183 -13.86 -18.41 33.08
N VAL A 184 -14.20 -19.39 32.26
CA VAL A 184 -15.52 -19.49 31.62
C VAL A 184 -16.62 -19.59 32.68
N GLU A 185 -16.43 -20.41 33.73
CA GLU A 185 -17.39 -20.50 34.83
C GLU A 185 -17.53 -19.17 35.57
N SER A 186 -16.42 -18.44 35.78
CA SER A 186 -16.46 -17.10 36.37
C SER A 186 -17.30 -16.14 35.54
N TRP A 187 -17.14 -16.17 34.21
CA TRP A 187 -17.90 -15.32 33.29
C TRP A 187 -19.40 -15.65 33.38
N TYR A 188 -19.75 -16.92 33.41
CA TYR A 188 -21.13 -17.32 33.56
C TYR A 188 -21.72 -16.79 34.87
N GLN A 189 -21.01 -16.91 35.98
CA GLN A 189 -21.46 -16.44 37.30
C GLN A 189 -21.61 -14.92 37.32
N ILE A 190 -20.69 -14.19 36.70
CA ILE A 190 -20.76 -12.74 36.60
C ILE A 190 -22.00 -12.32 35.80
N LEU A 191 -22.21 -12.92 34.62
CA LEU A 191 -23.38 -12.64 33.78
C LEU A 191 -24.67 -12.94 34.50
N HIS A 192 -24.76 -14.09 35.15
CA HIS A 192 -25.96 -14.51 35.88
C HIS A 192 -26.26 -13.61 37.06
N THR A 193 -25.24 -13.20 37.81
CA THR A 193 -25.38 -12.40 39.01
C THR A 193 -25.73 -10.94 38.70
N TYR A 194 -25.12 -10.35 37.69
CA TYR A 194 -25.16 -8.91 37.43
C TYR A 194 -26.07 -8.49 36.27
N GLN A 195 -26.70 -9.41 35.55
CA GLN A 195 -27.50 -9.12 34.36
C GLN A 195 -28.65 -8.14 34.61
N GLN A 196 -29.16 -8.04 35.84
CA GLN A 196 -30.26 -7.13 36.19
C GLN A 196 -29.82 -5.92 37.00
N SER A 197 -28.72 -6.02 37.73
CA SER A 197 -28.29 -4.97 38.67
C SER A 197 -27.16 -4.11 38.21
N HIS A 198 -26.24 -4.63 37.40
CA HIS A 198 -25.04 -3.93 36.94
C HIS A 198 -24.84 -4.15 35.43
N SER A 199 -25.53 -3.36 34.62
CA SER A 199 -25.48 -3.50 33.15
C SER A 199 -24.08 -3.27 32.59
N GLU A 200 -23.29 -2.35 33.16
CA GLU A 200 -21.92 -2.10 32.72
C GLU A 200 -21.01 -3.31 32.91
N LEU A 201 -21.08 -3.99 34.07
CA LEU A 201 -20.31 -5.20 34.32
C LEU A 201 -20.73 -6.34 33.39
N THR A 202 -22.01 -6.47 33.15
CA THR A 202 -22.55 -7.47 32.22
C THR A 202 -22.06 -7.22 30.80
N CYS A 203 -22.07 -5.97 30.30
CA CYS A 203 -21.55 -5.63 29.00
C CYS A 203 -20.05 -5.89 28.88
N GLN A 204 -19.28 -5.53 29.89
CA GLN A 204 -17.84 -5.82 29.93
C GLN A 204 -17.56 -7.33 29.89
N CYS A 205 -18.34 -8.10 30.62
CA CYS A 205 -18.19 -9.56 30.64
C CYS A 205 -18.52 -10.17 29.27
N LEU A 206 -19.58 -9.69 28.61
CA LEU A 206 -19.95 -10.12 27.26
C LEU A 206 -18.82 -9.81 26.26
N GLU A 207 -18.20 -8.65 26.39
CA GLU A 207 -17.06 -8.24 25.55
C GLU A 207 -15.87 -9.19 25.76
N VAL A 208 -15.57 -9.55 27.02
CA VAL A 208 -14.51 -10.50 27.33
C VAL A 208 -14.80 -11.88 26.72
N VAL A 209 -16.01 -12.38 26.87
CA VAL A 209 -16.41 -13.67 26.30
C VAL A 209 -16.21 -13.66 24.79
N GLY A 210 -16.67 -12.62 24.13
CA GLY A 210 -16.49 -12.47 22.69
C GLY A 210 -15.03 -12.44 22.26
N ALA A 211 -14.18 -11.75 23.00
CA ALA A 211 -12.74 -11.64 22.69
C ALA A 211 -12.01 -13.00 22.83
N TYR A 212 -12.39 -13.80 23.83
CA TYR A 212 -11.70 -15.07 24.11
C TYR A 212 -12.25 -16.27 23.33
N VAL A 213 -13.45 -16.19 22.79
CA VAL A 213 -14.09 -17.30 22.05
C VAL A 213 -13.20 -17.82 20.91
N SER A 214 -12.46 -16.97 20.24
CA SER A 214 -11.72 -17.33 19.05
C SER A 214 -10.65 -18.41 19.27
N TRP A 215 -10.13 -18.56 20.48
CA TRP A 215 -9.01 -19.48 20.74
C TRP A 215 -9.25 -20.50 21.86
N ILE A 216 -10.41 -20.46 22.53
CA ILE A 216 -10.77 -21.45 23.60
C ILE A 216 -11.66 -22.54 23.02
N ASP A 217 -11.84 -23.65 23.77
CA ASP A 217 -12.74 -24.70 23.36
C ASP A 217 -14.17 -24.19 23.32
N LEU A 218 -14.76 -24.22 22.13
CA LEU A 218 -16.11 -23.70 21.89
C LEU A 218 -17.19 -24.39 22.74
N SER A 219 -17.02 -25.67 23.08
CA SER A 219 -17.98 -26.44 23.90
C SER A 219 -18.19 -25.85 25.28
N LEU A 220 -17.24 -25.09 25.80
CA LEU A 220 -17.35 -24.41 27.09
C LEU A 220 -18.40 -23.29 27.07
N ILE A 221 -18.63 -22.69 25.90
CA ILE A 221 -19.56 -21.54 25.72
C ILE A 221 -20.76 -21.95 24.88
N ALA A 222 -20.56 -22.71 23.78
CA ALA A 222 -21.63 -23.14 22.87
C ALA A 222 -22.37 -24.34 23.46
N ASN A 223 -23.00 -24.19 24.60
CA ASN A 223 -23.83 -25.17 25.28
C ASN A 223 -25.15 -24.52 25.66
N ASP A 224 -26.15 -25.33 26.02
CA ASP A 224 -27.51 -24.85 26.31
C ASP A 224 -27.52 -23.84 27.48
N ARG A 225 -26.70 -24.06 28.47
CA ARG A 225 -26.63 -23.22 29.68
C ARG A 225 -26.15 -21.80 29.32
N PHE A 226 -25.01 -21.70 28.63
CA PHE A 226 -24.37 -20.42 28.33
C PHE A 226 -25.10 -19.66 27.20
N VAL A 227 -25.44 -20.36 26.14
CA VAL A 227 -26.14 -19.77 24.99
C VAL A 227 -27.52 -19.27 25.38
N SER A 228 -28.27 -20.01 26.22
CA SER A 228 -29.57 -19.54 26.72
C SER A 228 -29.45 -18.25 27.49
N LEU A 229 -28.39 -18.07 28.26
CA LEU A 229 -28.14 -16.84 29.01
C LEU A 229 -27.84 -15.68 28.04
N LEU A 230 -26.98 -15.90 27.03
CA LEU A 230 -26.65 -14.89 26.00
C LEU A 230 -27.89 -14.48 25.22
N LEU A 231 -28.74 -15.42 24.84
CA LEU A 231 -30.00 -15.14 24.15
C LEU A 231 -30.98 -14.33 24.99
N SER A 232 -31.03 -14.62 26.31
CA SER A 232 -31.84 -13.80 27.21
C SER A 232 -31.39 -12.36 27.30
N HIS A 233 -30.07 -12.13 27.18
CA HIS A 233 -29.51 -10.75 27.12
C HIS A 233 -29.91 -10.00 25.86
N MET A 234 -30.21 -10.69 24.77
CA MET A 234 -30.71 -10.07 23.54
C MET A 234 -32.05 -9.34 23.76
N SER A 235 -32.85 -9.78 24.72
CA SER A 235 -34.14 -9.16 25.04
C SER A 235 -34.01 -7.94 25.96
N VAL A 236 -32.82 -7.62 26.45
CA VAL A 236 -32.56 -6.46 27.31
C VAL A 236 -31.87 -5.38 26.50
N GLU A 237 -32.50 -4.22 26.34
CA GLU A 237 -32.05 -3.15 25.46
C GLU A 237 -30.60 -2.71 25.71
N VAL A 238 -30.19 -2.57 26.96
CA VAL A 238 -28.82 -2.14 27.33
C VAL A 238 -27.77 -3.21 27.14
N LEU A 239 -28.15 -4.47 26.97
CA LEU A 239 -27.24 -5.61 26.83
C LEU A 239 -27.22 -6.21 25.42
N ARG A 240 -28.24 -5.93 24.60
CA ARG A 240 -28.45 -6.64 23.34
C ARG A 240 -27.34 -6.44 22.30
N GLU A 241 -26.71 -5.29 22.26
CA GLU A 241 -25.60 -5.02 21.33
C GLU A 241 -24.39 -5.91 21.66
N GLU A 242 -24.00 -5.96 22.93
CA GLU A 242 -22.88 -6.77 23.37
C GLU A 242 -23.18 -8.27 23.28
N ALA A 243 -24.41 -8.65 23.56
CA ALA A 243 -24.85 -10.04 23.40
C ALA A 243 -24.81 -10.45 21.92
N CYS A 244 -25.19 -9.54 21.02
CA CYS A 244 -25.14 -9.75 19.58
C CYS A 244 -23.71 -9.97 19.09
N ASP A 245 -22.79 -9.14 19.53
CA ASP A 245 -21.37 -9.27 19.18
C ASP A 245 -20.78 -10.59 19.69
N CYS A 246 -21.17 -10.99 20.89
CA CYS A 246 -20.74 -12.26 21.49
C CYS A 246 -21.23 -13.46 20.67
N LEU A 247 -22.50 -13.46 20.29
CA LEU A 247 -23.08 -14.50 19.44
C LEU A 247 -22.41 -14.54 18.05
N PHE A 248 -22.08 -13.39 17.51
CA PHE A 248 -21.34 -13.28 16.25
C PHE A 248 -19.99 -14.00 16.34
N GLU A 249 -19.24 -13.80 17.42
CA GLU A 249 -17.95 -14.46 17.62
C GLU A 249 -18.10 -15.97 17.76
N ILE A 250 -19.15 -16.43 18.41
CA ILE A 250 -19.47 -17.86 18.52
C ILE A 250 -19.74 -18.46 17.14
N VAL A 251 -20.53 -17.77 16.32
CA VAL A 251 -20.88 -18.22 14.97
C VAL A 251 -19.65 -18.24 14.05
N ASN A 252 -18.76 -17.28 14.20
CA ASN A 252 -17.57 -17.18 13.36
C ASN A 252 -16.49 -18.22 13.68
N LYS A 253 -16.54 -18.82 14.85
CA LYS A 253 -15.52 -19.80 15.23
C LYS A 253 -15.63 -21.06 14.37
N GLY A 254 -14.48 -21.57 13.88
CA GLY A 254 -14.42 -22.80 13.09
C GLY A 254 -14.91 -24.02 13.86
N MET A 255 -15.74 -24.85 13.21
CA MET A 255 -16.20 -26.11 13.76
C MET A 255 -16.65 -27.04 12.64
N ASP A 256 -16.98 -28.29 13.00
CA ASP A 256 -17.51 -29.27 12.07
C ASP A 256 -18.73 -28.70 11.30
N PRO A 257 -18.84 -28.91 9.96
CA PRO A 257 -19.92 -28.33 9.18
C PRO A 257 -21.33 -28.72 9.63
N ILE A 258 -21.54 -29.95 10.06
CA ILE A 258 -22.86 -30.47 10.55
C ILE A 258 -23.21 -29.76 11.86
N ASP A 259 -22.27 -29.70 12.80
CA ASP A 259 -22.47 -29.05 14.11
C ASP A 259 -22.68 -27.54 13.93
N LYS A 260 -21.96 -26.90 13.00
CA LYS A 260 -22.13 -25.48 12.70
C LYS A 260 -23.54 -25.18 12.19
N THR A 261 -24.04 -26.01 11.26
CA THR A 261 -25.39 -25.89 10.74
C THR A 261 -26.44 -25.99 11.84
N LYS A 262 -26.29 -26.96 12.75
CA LYS A 262 -27.19 -27.13 13.91
C LYS A 262 -27.15 -25.93 14.85
N LEU A 263 -25.96 -25.42 15.15
CA LEU A 263 -25.77 -24.25 16.01
C LEU A 263 -26.48 -23.03 15.42
N VAL A 264 -26.22 -22.72 14.17
CA VAL A 264 -26.82 -21.57 13.47
C VAL A 264 -28.34 -21.71 13.42
N GLU A 265 -28.87 -22.89 13.09
CA GLU A 265 -30.32 -23.12 13.08
C GLU A 265 -30.98 -22.94 14.42
N SER A 266 -30.36 -23.45 15.50
CA SER A 266 -30.86 -23.25 16.84
C SER A 266 -30.90 -21.77 17.25
N LEU A 267 -29.82 -21.01 16.93
CA LEU A 267 -29.78 -19.57 17.19
C LEU A 267 -30.85 -18.83 16.39
N CYS A 268 -31.02 -19.15 15.13
CA CYS A 268 -32.00 -18.51 14.24
C CYS A 268 -33.43 -18.76 14.70
N GLN A 269 -33.73 -19.98 15.15
CA GLN A 269 -35.07 -20.32 15.62
C GLN A 269 -35.43 -19.49 16.86
N VAL A 270 -34.52 -19.33 17.79
CA VAL A 270 -34.75 -18.54 19.00
C VAL A 270 -34.90 -17.05 18.63
N LEU A 271 -34.04 -16.53 17.77
CA LEU A 271 -34.08 -15.14 17.35
C LEU A 271 -35.37 -14.82 16.58
N GLN A 272 -35.82 -15.73 15.72
CA GLN A 272 -37.08 -15.58 15.00
C GLN A 272 -38.28 -15.59 15.92
N THR A 273 -38.34 -16.55 16.86
CA THR A 273 -39.40 -16.65 17.83
C THR A 273 -39.50 -15.42 18.73
N ALA A 274 -38.36 -14.80 19.07
CA ALA A 274 -38.28 -13.57 19.85
C ALA A 274 -38.62 -12.31 19.06
N GLY A 275 -38.86 -12.42 17.74
CA GLY A 275 -39.26 -11.31 16.92
C GLY A 275 -38.14 -10.48 16.32
N PHE A 276 -36.87 -10.88 16.47
CA PHE A 276 -35.73 -10.12 15.93
C PHE A 276 -35.65 -10.08 14.39
N PHE A 277 -36.34 -10.98 13.73
CA PHE A 277 -36.39 -10.98 12.25
C PHE A 277 -37.32 -9.90 11.67
N ASN A 278 -38.08 -9.19 12.51
CA ASN A 278 -38.91 -8.05 12.10
C ASN A 278 -38.08 -6.77 12.08
N VAL A 279 -37.09 -6.71 11.22
CA VAL A 279 -36.09 -5.61 11.17
C VAL A 279 -36.71 -4.26 10.76
N GLU A 280 -37.85 -4.25 10.08
CA GLU A 280 -38.57 -3.03 9.70
C GLU A 280 -39.16 -2.29 10.90
N GLN A 281 -39.40 -2.97 11.99
CA GLN A 281 -39.98 -2.40 13.21
C GLN A 281 -38.93 -1.92 14.19
N GLU A 282 -37.66 -2.22 13.96
CA GLU A 282 -36.57 -1.80 14.84
C GLU A 282 -36.08 -0.42 14.45
N GLU A 283 -36.13 0.50 15.41
CA GLU A 283 -35.67 1.90 15.20
C GLU A 283 -34.22 2.14 15.64
N ASP A 284 -33.64 1.24 16.45
CA ASP A 284 -32.27 1.40 16.95
C ASP A 284 -31.27 0.96 15.87
N VAL A 285 -30.70 1.94 15.19
CA VAL A 285 -29.74 1.75 14.10
C VAL A 285 -28.45 1.06 14.58
N ASP A 286 -27.99 1.40 15.80
CA ASP A 286 -26.76 0.80 16.34
C ASP A 286 -26.94 -0.70 16.58
N PHE A 287 -28.08 -1.07 17.12
CA PHE A 287 -28.42 -2.49 17.30
C PHE A 287 -28.58 -3.20 15.96
N LEU A 288 -29.28 -2.59 15.00
CA LEU A 288 -29.45 -3.17 13.67
C LEU A 288 -28.10 -3.39 12.97
N ALA A 289 -27.14 -2.50 13.16
CA ALA A 289 -25.81 -2.69 12.61
C ALA A 289 -25.13 -3.93 13.19
N LYS A 290 -25.23 -4.15 14.49
CA LYS A 290 -24.72 -5.35 15.15
C LYS A 290 -25.47 -6.61 14.70
N PHE A 291 -26.79 -6.52 14.64
CA PHE A 291 -27.64 -7.63 14.22
C PHE A 291 -27.38 -8.01 12.75
N SER A 292 -27.18 -7.03 11.89
CA SER A 292 -26.86 -7.31 10.48
C SER A 292 -25.51 -8.02 10.32
N LYS A 293 -24.51 -7.68 11.15
CA LYS A 293 -23.25 -8.45 11.21
C LYS A 293 -23.47 -9.88 11.65
N LEU A 294 -24.33 -10.10 12.62
CA LEU A 294 -24.68 -11.46 13.08
C LEU A 294 -25.37 -12.26 11.97
N VAL A 295 -26.32 -11.65 11.27
CA VAL A 295 -27.01 -12.29 10.12
C VAL A 295 -25.99 -12.64 9.02
N ASN A 296 -25.09 -11.72 8.71
CA ASN A 296 -24.02 -11.98 7.75
C ASN A 296 -23.14 -13.14 8.17
N GLY A 297 -22.72 -13.16 9.44
CA GLY A 297 -21.91 -14.25 10.00
C GLY A 297 -22.63 -15.60 9.95
N MET A 298 -23.90 -15.64 10.28
CA MET A 298 -24.73 -16.85 10.18
C MET A 298 -24.83 -17.35 8.73
N GLY A 299 -25.09 -16.42 7.80
CA GLY A 299 -25.15 -16.76 6.37
C GLY A 299 -23.85 -17.31 5.84
N GLN A 300 -22.75 -16.64 6.13
CA GLN A 300 -21.42 -17.09 5.69
C GLN A 300 -21.00 -18.41 6.34
N ALA A 301 -21.36 -18.63 7.60
CA ALA A 301 -21.08 -19.89 8.28
C ALA A 301 -21.81 -21.07 7.61
N LEU A 302 -23.07 -20.87 7.23
CA LEU A 302 -23.85 -21.88 6.50
C LEU A 302 -23.27 -22.13 5.10
N ILE A 303 -22.81 -21.11 4.43
CA ILE A 303 -22.18 -21.22 3.10
C ILE A 303 -20.88 -22.03 3.21
N THR A 304 -20.04 -21.72 4.21
CA THR A 304 -18.81 -22.47 4.46
C THR A 304 -19.11 -23.94 4.76
N SER A 305 -20.14 -24.21 5.58
CA SER A 305 -20.56 -25.58 5.90
C SER A 305 -21.06 -26.31 4.66
N TRP A 306 -21.90 -25.66 3.85
CA TRP A 306 -22.36 -26.22 2.58
C TRP A 306 -21.21 -26.57 1.64
N THR A 307 -20.27 -25.67 1.48
CA THR A 307 -19.09 -25.87 0.61
C THR A 307 -18.28 -27.08 1.06
N LYS A 308 -18.02 -27.22 2.38
CA LYS A 308 -17.29 -28.35 2.94
C LYS A 308 -18.04 -29.67 2.76
N LEU A 309 -19.37 -29.66 2.97
CA LEU A 309 -20.19 -30.85 2.84
C LEU A 309 -20.31 -31.32 1.38
N VAL A 310 -20.39 -30.39 0.44
CA VAL A 310 -20.38 -30.70 -1.01
C VAL A 310 -19.03 -31.33 -1.41
N LYS A 311 -17.92 -30.79 -0.93
CA LYS A 311 -16.60 -31.37 -1.20
C LYS A 311 -16.42 -32.75 -0.60
N ALA A 312 -17.05 -33.02 0.56
CA ALA A 312 -17.01 -34.31 1.22
C ALA A 312 -17.98 -35.34 0.60
N GLY A 313 -18.84 -34.91 -0.34
CA GLY A 313 -19.84 -35.77 -0.97
C GLY A 313 -21.06 -36.08 -0.10
N ASP A 314 -21.24 -35.36 1.02
CA ASP A 314 -22.38 -35.53 1.92
C ASP A 314 -23.59 -34.73 1.41
N VAL A 315 -24.32 -35.31 0.47
CA VAL A 315 -25.44 -34.65 -0.22
C VAL A 315 -26.57 -34.28 0.74
N LYS A 316 -26.92 -35.16 1.68
CA LYS A 316 -28.03 -34.94 2.60
C LYS A 316 -27.77 -33.73 3.51
N ASN A 317 -26.62 -33.67 4.16
CA ASN A 317 -26.28 -32.57 5.06
C ASN A 317 -26.01 -31.27 4.31
N ALA A 318 -25.47 -31.35 3.08
CA ALA A 318 -25.34 -30.20 2.20
C ALA A 318 -26.68 -29.59 1.84
N GLN A 319 -27.71 -30.41 1.55
CA GLN A 319 -29.05 -29.93 1.28
C GLN A 319 -29.70 -29.29 2.50
N GLU A 320 -29.47 -29.83 3.70
CA GLU A 320 -29.94 -29.23 4.94
C GLU A 320 -29.29 -27.86 5.18
N ALA A 321 -27.99 -27.75 4.94
CA ALA A 321 -27.27 -26.47 5.06
C ALA A 321 -27.78 -25.43 4.05
N LEU A 322 -28.02 -25.84 2.82
CA LEU A 322 -28.58 -24.96 1.77
C LEU A 322 -30.00 -24.51 2.11
N HIS A 323 -30.83 -25.42 2.61
CA HIS A 323 -32.19 -25.09 3.03
C HIS A 323 -32.19 -24.10 4.19
N ALA A 324 -31.31 -24.29 5.17
CA ALA A 324 -31.12 -23.37 6.29
C ALA A 324 -30.67 -21.99 5.82
N LEU A 325 -29.75 -21.96 4.87
CA LEU A 325 -29.23 -20.73 4.26
C LEU A 325 -30.32 -19.96 3.54
N GLU A 326 -31.09 -20.64 2.70
CA GLU A 326 -32.14 -20.00 1.90
C GLU A 326 -33.27 -19.45 2.74
N ALA A 327 -33.54 -20.04 3.89
CA ALA A 327 -34.53 -19.52 4.83
C ALA A 327 -34.15 -18.12 5.38
N LYS A 328 -32.87 -17.73 5.28
CA LYS A 328 -32.36 -16.46 5.80
C LYS A 328 -32.14 -15.40 4.71
N VAL A 329 -32.30 -15.77 3.45
CA VAL A 329 -32.10 -14.86 2.32
C VAL A 329 -33.10 -13.70 2.35
N ALA A 330 -34.34 -13.95 2.71
CA ALA A 330 -35.36 -12.89 2.83
C ALA A 330 -34.95 -11.84 3.87
N LEU A 331 -34.41 -12.25 5.00
CA LEU A 331 -33.89 -11.35 6.04
C LEU A 331 -32.68 -10.56 5.53
N MET A 332 -31.76 -11.24 4.87
CA MET A 332 -30.59 -10.60 4.27
C MET A 332 -31.01 -9.52 3.27
N LEU A 333 -32.00 -9.80 2.42
CA LEU A 333 -32.49 -8.84 1.44
C LEU A 333 -33.14 -7.62 2.09
N GLN A 334 -33.88 -7.82 3.19
CA GLN A 334 -34.46 -6.69 3.93
C GLN A 334 -33.37 -5.80 4.53
N LEU A 335 -32.30 -6.38 5.04
CA LEU A 335 -31.16 -5.62 5.58
C LEU A 335 -30.36 -4.95 4.47
N LEU A 336 -30.21 -5.60 3.31
CA LEU A 336 -29.47 -5.05 2.18
C LEU A 336 -30.12 -3.79 1.62
N VAL A 337 -31.45 -3.72 1.60
CA VAL A 337 -32.18 -2.54 1.12
C VAL A 337 -32.43 -1.48 2.19
N HIS A 338 -31.95 -1.71 3.41
CA HIS A 338 -32.13 -0.73 4.49
C HIS A 338 -31.54 0.63 4.10
N GLU A 339 -32.23 1.69 4.47
CA GLU A 339 -31.85 3.06 4.12
C GLU A 339 -30.49 3.46 4.64
N ASP A 340 -30.11 2.97 5.83
CA ASP A 340 -28.82 3.24 6.42
C ASP A 340 -27.76 2.31 5.83
N ASP A 341 -26.75 2.89 5.18
CA ASP A 341 -25.67 2.14 4.55
C ASP A 341 -24.77 1.43 5.56
N ASP A 342 -24.68 1.91 6.79
CA ASP A 342 -23.94 1.24 7.86
C ASP A 342 -24.56 -0.11 8.22
N ILE A 343 -25.84 -0.27 7.97
CA ILE A 343 -26.54 -1.55 8.15
C ILE A 343 -26.40 -2.42 6.91
N SER A 344 -26.74 -1.89 5.74
CA SER A 344 -26.77 -2.67 4.49
C SER A 344 -25.39 -3.19 4.09
N THR A 345 -24.33 -2.43 4.33
CA THR A 345 -22.94 -2.84 4.08
C THR A 345 -22.58 -4.17 4.78
N ASN A 346 -23.13 -4.40 5.97
CA ASN A 346 -22.78 -5.55 6.79
C ASN A 346 -23.24 -6.89 6.20
N VAL A 347 -24.22 -6.90 5.30
CA VAL A 347 -24.74 -8.12 4.69
C VAL A 347 -24.27 -8.34 3.25
N VAL A 348 -23.43 -7.46 2.72
CA VAL A 348 -22.88 -7.59 1.35
C VAL A 348 -22.07 -8.89 1.22
N GLY A 349 -21.28 -9.26 2.22
CA GLY A 349 -20.51 -10.50 2.20
C GLY A 349 -21.38 -11.74 2.08
N PHE A 350 -22.46 -11.83 2.82
CA PHE A 350 -23.42 -12.92 2.75
C PHE A 350 -24.07 -12.96 1.36
N CYS A 351 -24.51 -11.82 0.86
CA CYS A 351 -25.12 -11.71 -0.46
C CYS A 351 -24.16 -12.18 -1.57
N TYR A 352 -22.93 -11.71 -1.52
CA TYR A 352 -21.88 -12.08 -2.48
C TYR A 352 -21.63 -13.58 -2.48
N ASP A 353 -21.49 -14.19 -1.30
CA ASP A 353 -21.21 -15.61 -1.15
C ASP A 353 -22.43 -16.46 -1.56
N TYR A 354 -23.63 -15.98 -1.28
CA TYR A 354 -24.87 -16.63 -1.73
C TYR A 354 -24.96 -16.68 -3.26
N LEU A 355 -24.67 -15.58 -3.93
CA LEU A 355 -24.63 -15.54 -5.39
C LEU A 355 -23.55 -16.49 -5.93
N HIS A 356 -22.44 -16.63 -5.24
CA HIS A 356 -21.41 -17.60 -5.63
C HIS A 356 -21.92 -19.05 -5.57
N ILE A 357 -22.72 -19.40 -4.58
CA ILE A 357 -23.39 -20.70 -4.51
C ILE A 357 -24.34 -20.89 -5.70
N LEU A 358 -25.16 -19.89 -5.99
CA LEU A 358 -26.11 -19.95 -7.11
C LEU A 358 -25.40 -20.17 -8.44
N LYS A 359 -24.23 -19.58 -8.62
CA LYS A 359 -23.40 -19.79 -9.81
C LYS A 359 -22.98 -21.25 -9.97
N GLN A 360 -22.76 -21.96 -8.87
CA GLN A 360 -22.30 -23.36 -8.89
C GLN A 360 -23.44 -24.36 -9.12
N LEU A 361 -24.71 -23.94 -8.95
CA LEU A 361 -25.85 -24.81 -9.12
C LEU A 361 -26.18 -24.98 -10.62
N PRO A 362 -26.50 -26.19 -11.08
CA PRO A 362 -26.81 -26.43 -12.52
C PRO A 362 -28.10 -25.77 -12.99
N VAL A 363 -29.11 -25.70 -12.14
CA VAL A 363 -30.41 -25.09 -12.43
C VAL A 363 -30.91 -24.34 -11.19
N LEU A 364 -31.38 -23.11 -11.39
CA LEU A 364 -31.96 -22.30 -10.33
C LEU A 364 -33.45 -22.59 -10.20
N SER A 365 -33.95 -22.71 -8.95
CA SER A 365 -35.37 -22.76 -8.64
C SER A 365 -36.04 -21.41 -8.90
N ASP A 366 -37.36 -21.37 -8.99
CA ASP A 366 -38.12 -20.13 -9.14
C ASP A 366 -37.86 -19.16 -7.98
N GLN A 367 -37.76 -19.68 -6.75
CA GLN A 367 -37.43 -18.85 -5.58
C GLN A 367 -36.03 -18.26 -5.69
N GLN A 368 -35.08 -19.04 -6.15
CA GLN A 368 -33.69 -18.55 -6.35
C GLN A 368 -33.63 -17.48 -7.41
N LYS A 369 -34.38 -17.64 -8.53
CA LYS A 369 -34.49 -16.59 -9.57
C LYS A 369 -35.12 -15.32 -9.01
N SER A 370 -36.14 -15.44 -8.19
CA SER A 370 -36.76 -14.31 -7.49
C SER A 370 -35.77 -13.61 -6.55
N ASN A 371 -34.94 -14.36 -5.85
CA ASN A 371 -33.87 -13.82 -4.99
C ASN A 371 -32.85 -13.06 -5.82
N VAL A 372 -32.44 -13.57 -6.97
CA VAL A 372 -31.50 -12.90 -7.89
C VAL A 372 -32.08 -11.56 -8.35
N GLU A 373 -33.34 -11.53 -8.77
CA GLU A 373 -34.01 -10.28 -9.15
C GLU A 373 -34.07 -9.28 -7.99
N ALA A 374 -34.38 -9.75 -6.79
CA ALA A 374 -34.40 -8.89 -5.59
C ALA A 374 -33.03 -8.30 -5.28
N VAL A 375 -31.95 -9.07 -5.45
CA VAL A 375 -30.59 -8.57 -5.29
C VAL A 375 -30.28 -7.51 -6.35
N MET A 376 -30.66 -7.72 -7.59
CA MET A 376 -30.48 -6.73 -8.67
C MET A 376 -31.13 -5.40 -8.32
N LEU A 377 -32.39 -5.45 -7.89
CA LEU A 377 -33.12 -4.24 -7.48
C LEU A 377 -32.50 -3.56 -6.28
N ALA A 378 -32.04 -4.34 -5.30
CA ALA A 378 -31.35 -3.82 -4.12
C ALA A 378 -30.05 -3.10 -4.49
N VAL A 379 -29.23 -3.70 -5.35
CA VAL A 379 -27.97 -3.12 -5.82
C VAL A 379 -28.24 -1.80 -6.55
N MET A 380 -29.23 -1.77 -7.42
CA MET A 380 -29.60 -0.56 -8.15
C MET A 380 -30.04 0.55 -7.21
N LYS A 381 -30.88 0.22 -6.22
CA LYS A 381 -31.31 1.18 -5.21
C LYS A 381 -30.14 1.71 -4.38
N LYS A 382 -29.26 0.83 -3.92
CA LYS A 382 -28.15 1.22 -3.04
C LYS A 382 -27.02 1.94 -3.77
N LEU A 383 -26.87 1.75 -5.07
CA LEU A 383 -25.95 2.51 -5.91
C LEU A 383 -26.36 3.96 -6.07
N THR A 384 -27.64 4.26 -5.88
CA THR A 384 -28.20 5.60 -6.10
C THR A 384 -27.75 6.57 -5.01
N TYR A 385 -27.27 7.76 -5.39
CA TYR A 385 -26.93 8.81 -4.45
C TYR A 385 -28.14 9.20 -3.62
N ASP A 386 -27.92 9.48 -2.32
CA ASP A 386 -28.97 10.06 -1.48
C ASP A 386 -29.00 11.60 -1.63
N ASP A 387 -30.04 12.22 -1.09
CA ASP A 387 -30.23 13.67 -1.17
C ASP A 387 -29.21 14.45 -0.33
N GLU A 388 -28.57 13.81 0.64
CA GLU A 388 -27.62 14.42 1.57
C GLU A 388 -26.18 14.40 1.10
N TYR A 389 -25.88 13.70 -0.01
CA TYR A 389 -24.53 13.62 -0.54
C TYR A 389 -24.04 15.00 -0.96
N ASN A 390 -22.90 15.41 -0.41
CA ASN A 390 -22.32 16.73 -0.67
C ASN A 390 -21.25 16.65 -1.75
N PHE A 391 -21.58 17.02 -2.99
CA PHE A 391 -20.68 17.01 -4.12
C PHE A 391 -19.64 18.13 -4.10
N GLU A 392 -19.87 19.20 -3.35
CA GLU A 392 -18.96 20.35 -3.28
C GLU A 392 -17.87 20.15 -2.24
N ASN A 393 -18.23 19.58 -1.08
CA ASN A 393 -17.31 19.31 0.02
C ASN A 393 -17.40 17.85 0.42
N GLU A 394 -16.71 17.00 -0.32
CA GLU A 394 -16.69 15.56 -0.05
C GLU A 394 -15.91 15.28 1.23
N GLY A 395 -16.62 14.81 2.27
CA GLY A 395 -16.08 14.44 3.56
C GLY A 395 -15.96 12.93 3.72
N GLU A 396 -15.92 12.51 4.97
CA GLU A 396 -15.78 11.08 5.31
C GLU A 396 -16.97 10.23 4.84
N ASP A 397 -18.20 10.76 5.02
CA ASP A 397 -19.41 10.03 4.61
C ASP A 397 -19.46 9.82 3.10
N GLU A 398 -19.04 10.81 2.32
CA GLU A 398 -18.97 10.74 0.87
C GLU A 398 -17.92 9.72 0.43
N ALA A 399 -16.77 9.70 1.10
CA ALA A 399 -15.73 8.70 0.83
C ALA A 399 -16.21 7.28 1.15
N MET A 400 -16.94 7.09 2.23
CA MET A 400 -17.55 5.81 2.60
C MET A 400 -18.56 5.33 1.56
N PHE A 401 -19.36 6.23 1.00
CA PHE A 401 -20.31 5.89 -0.05
C PHE A 401 -19.59 5.44 -1.35
N VAL A 402 -18.50 6.09 -1.71
CA VAL A 402 -17.67 5.70 -2.85
C VAL A 402 -17.12 4.28 -2.66
N GLU A 403 -16.63 3.96 -1.46
CA GLU A 403 -16.17 2.60 -1.14
C GLU A 403 -17.32 1.59 -1.15
N TYR A 404 -18.48 1.97 -0.66
CA TYR A 404 -19.67 1.13 -0.69
C TYR A 404 -20.07 0.79 -2.13
N ARG A 405 -20.02 1.77 -3.04
CA ARG A 405 -20.27 1.53 -4.47
C ARG A 405 -19.33 0.50 -5.07
N LYS A 406 -18.07 0.46 -4.65
CA LYS A 406 -17.11 -0.55 -5.10
C LYS A 406 -17.52 -1.96 -4.66
N GLN A 407 -18.02 -2.09 -3.43
CA GLN A 407 -18.54 -3.37 -2.94
C GLN A 407 -19.80 -3.80 -3.70
N LEU A 408 -20.69 -2.87 -3.98
CA LEU A 408 -21.89 -3.14 -4.77
C LEU A 408 -21.54 -3.57 -6.21
N LYS A 409 -20.45 -3.03 -6.76
CA LYS A 409 -19.94 -3.46 -8.06
C LYS A 409 -19.58 -4.95 -8.04
N LEU A 410 -18.98 -5.44 -6.96
CA LEU A 410 -18.68 -6.88 -6.83
C LEU A 410 -19.94 -7.73 -6.87
N LEU A 411 -21.03 -7.26 -6.25
CA LEU A 411 -22.33 -7.94 -6.35
C LEU A 411 -22.85 -7.93 -7.77
N LEU A 412 -22.74 -6.82 -8.47
CA LEU A 412 -23.15 -6.70 -9.87
C LEU A 412 -22.39 -7.68 -10.77
N ASP A 413 -21.06 -7.76 -10.58
CA ASP A 413 -20.22 -8.68 -11.34
C ASP A 413 -20.66 -10.14 -11.10
N ARG A 414 -20.99 -10.46 -9.86
CA ARG A 414 -21.45 -11.80 -9.52
C ARG A 414 -22.84 -12.10 -10.09
N LEU A 415 -23.73 -11.12 -10.07
CA LEU A 415 -25.05 -11.23 -10.71
C LEU A 415 -24.93 -11.51 -12.20
N ALA A 416 -23.96 -10.88 -12.87
CA ALA A 416 -23.70 -11.14 -14.28
C ALA A 416 -23.21 -12.58 -14.53
N GLN A 417 -22.50 -13.16 -13.59
CA GLN A 417 -22.05 -14.55 -13.68
C GLN A 417 -23.20 -15.55 -13.44
N VAL A 418 -24.14 -15.18 -12.56
CA VAL A 418 -25.29 -16.04 -12.23
C VAL A 418 -26.33 -15.99 -13.31
N SER A 419 -26.71 -14.80 -13.76
CA SER A 419 -27.76 -14.61 -14.79
C SER A 419 -27.49 -13.35 -15.62
N PRO A 420 -26.60 -13.43 -16.63
CA PRO A 420 -26.25 -12.27 -17.44
C PRO A 420 -27.45 -11.68 -18.18
N GLU A 421 -28.39 -12.54 -18.61
CA GLU A 421 -29.59 -12.11 -19.36
C GLU A 421 -30.54 -11.29 -18.49
N LEU A 422 -30.78 -11.72 -17.25
CA LEU A 422 -31.65 -10.99 -16.32
C LEU A 422 -31.02 -9.63 -15.94
N LEU A 423 -29.72 -9.61 -15.73
CA LEU A 423 -29.02 -8.36 -15.42
C LEU A 423 -29.08 -7.37 -16.58
N LEU A 424 -28.81 -7.85 -17.79
CA LEU A 424 -28.89 -7.05 -19.01
C LEU A 424 -30.28 -6.44 -19.19
N GLU A 425 -31.34 -7.24 -19.05
CA GLU A 425 -32.69 -6.75 -19.16
C GLU A 425 -33.09 -5.76 -18.07
N ALA A 426 -32.65 -6.01 -16.85
CA ALA A 426 -32.91 -5.09 -15.72
C ALA A 426 -32.23 -3.73 -15.93
N VAL A 427 -30.97 -3.73 -16.34
CA VAL A 427 -30.22 -2.49 -16.62
C VAL A 427 -30.82 -1.76 -17.81
N ARG A 428 -31.16 -2.49 -18.87
CA ARG A 428 -31.78 -1.94 -20.08
C ARG A 428 -33.10 -1.23 -19.76
N ARG A 429 -33.92 -1.83 -18.91
CA ARG A 429 -35.22 -1.26 -18.52
C ARG A 429 -35.04 0.04 -17.76
N VAL A 430 -34.15 0.05 -16.76
CA VAL A 430 -33.82 1.25 -15.98
C VAL A 430 -33.25 2.34 -16.89
N PHE A 431 -32.31 1.99 -17.74
CA PHE A 431 -31.66 2.92 -18.65
C PHE A 431 -32.65 3.56 -19.63
N ASN A 432 -33.44 2.76 -20.33
CA ASN A 432 -34.37 3.26 -21.33
C ASN A 432 -35.47 4.15 -20.72
N THR A 433 -35.93 3.82 -19.51
CA THR A 433 -36.91 4.64 -18.78
C THR A 433 -36.31 5.99 -18.38
N THR A 434 -35.07 5.99 -17.97
CA THR A 434 -34.41 7.17 -17.41
C THR A 434 -33.82 8.10 -18.46
N MET A 435 -33.62 7.62 -19.70
CA MET A 435 -33.08 8.46 -20.78
C MET A 435 -34.08 9.48 -21.33
N HIS A 436 -35.27 9.54 -20.79
CA HIS A 436 -36.16 10.71 -20.87
C HIS A 436 -35.72 11.68 -19.73
N TRP A 437 -34.49 12.15 -19.78
CA TRP A 437 -33.74 12.77 -18.70
C TRP A 437 -34.21 14.17 -18.32
N GLN A 438 -34.97 14.84 -19.18
CA GLN A 438 -35.35 16.26 -18.99
C GLN A 438 -36.13 16.49 -17.70
N THR A 439 -36.90 15.53 -17.24
CA THR A 439 -37.72 15.61 -16.02
C THR A 439 -37.23 14.71 -14.90
N ALA A 440 -36.20 13.89 -15.12
CA ALA A 440 -35.69 12.95 -14.13
C ALA A 440 -34.73 13.63 -13.14
N PRO A 441 -34.77 13.28 -11.83
CA PRO A 441 -33.76 13.73 -10.88
C PRO A 441 -32.37 13.25 -11.26
N PHE A 442 -31.34 14.02 -10.86
CA PHE A 442 -29.97 13.68 -11.24
C PHE A 442 -29.52 12.30 -10.76
N MET A 443 -29.97 11.88 -9.56
CA MET A 443 -29.55 10.60 -9.01
C MET A 443 -30.07 9.41 -9.83
N GLU A 444 -31.24 9.53 -10.44
CA GLU A 444 -31.79 8.50 -11.32
C GLU A 444 -31.02 8.43 -12.65
N VAL A 445 -30.70 9.61 -13.21
CA VAL A 445 -29.93 9.68 -14.47
C VAL A 445 -28.52 9.18 -14.26
N GLU A 446 -27.88 9.60 -13.18
CA GLU A 446 -26.51 9.17 -12.87
C GLU A 446 -26.42 7.66 -12.67
N VAL A 447 -27.33 7.06 -11.89
CA VAL A 447 -27.27 5.61 -11.63
C VAL A 447 -27.56 4.81 -12.90
N ALA A 448 -28.44 5.30 -13.78
CA ALA A 448 -28.71 4.63 -15.05
C ALA A 448 -27.46 4.57 -15.93
N ILE A 449 -26.72 5.65 -16.02
CA ILE A 449 -25.46 5.72 -16.78
C ILE A 449 -24.38 4.87 -16.09
N ARG A 450 -24.32 4.93 -14.75
CA ARG A 450 -23.36 4.12 -13.96
C ARG A 450 -23.59 2.63 -14.17
N LEU A 451 -24.82 2.19 -14.20
CA LEU A 451 -25.16 0.79 -14.47
C LEU A 451 -24.72 0.38 -15.88
N LEU A 452 -24.90 1.25 -16.86
CA LEU A 452 -24.38 1.01 -18.21
C LEU A 452 -22.85 0.89 -18.19
N TYR A 453 -22.18 1.79 -17.48
CA TYR A 453 -20.73 1.76 -17.33
C TYR A 453 -20.25 0.42 -16.76
N MET A 454 -20.90 -0.05 -15.70
CA MET A 454 -20.51 -1.28 -15.00
C MET A 454 -20.87 -2.55 -15.78
N LEU A 455 -21.93 -2.51 -16.59
CA LEU A 455 -22.48 -3.68 -17.28
C LEU A 455 -21.46 -4.32 -18.23
N GLY A 456 -20.71 -3.53 -18.96
CA GLY A 456 -19.73 -4.04 -19.92
C GLY A 456 -18.55 -4.75 -19.29
N GLU A 457 -18.19 -4.40 -18.07
CA GLU A 457 -17.19 -5.14 -17.30
C GLU A 457 -17.75 -6.44 -16.72
N ALA A 458 -19.00 -6.37 -16.28
CA ALA A 458 -19.66 -7.48 -15.62
C ALA A 458 -20.01 -8.63 -16.56
N LEU A 459 -20.39 -8.30 -17.79
CA LEU A 459 -20.77 -9.31 -18.77
C LEU A 459 -19.56 -10.15 -19.22
N PRO A 460 -19.74 -11.47 -19.45
CA PRO A 460 -18.64 -12.41 -19.66
C PRO A 460 -17.93 -12.32 -21.01
N ALA A 461 -18.32 -11.41 -21.90
CA ALA A 461 -17.70 -11.23 -23.22
C ALA A 461 -16.71 -10.05 -23.19
N SER A 462 -15.66 -10.09 -24.05
CA SER A 462 -14.76 -8.95 -24.23
C SER A 462 -15.51 -7.75 -24.83
N GLN A 463 -15.06 -6.53 -24.53
CA GLN A 463 -15.70 -5.31 -25.03
C GLN A 463 -15.92 -5.32 -26.55
N GLY A 464 -14.95 -5.84 -27.31
CA GLY A 464 -15.04 -5.91 -28.76
C GLY A 464 -16.17 -6.81 -29.26
N ALA A 465 -16.58 -7.80 -28.49
CA ALA A 465 -17.65 -8.71 -28.83
C ALA A 465 -19.05 -8.13 -28.60
N HIS A 466 -19.15 -7.03 -27.83
CA HIS A 466 -20.43 -6.36 -27.58
C HIS A 466 -20.86 -5.43 -28.73
N PHE A 467 -19.97 -5.09 -29.64
CA PHE A 467 -20.22 -4.10 -30.69
C PHE A 467 -20.01 -4.68 -32.07
N SER A 468 -20.99 -4.46 -32.96
CA SER A 468 -20.95 -4.94 -34.33
C SER A 468 -21.28 -3.81 -35.30
N GLY A 469 -20.56 -3.75 -36.43
CA GLY A 469 -20.82 -2.83 -37.52
C GLY A 469 -22.11 -3.17 -38.28
N ASP A 470 -22.61 -4.40 -38.14
CA ASP A 470 -23.85 -4.84 -38.74
C ASP A 470 -25.02 -4.51 -37.78
N SER A 471 -25.90 -3.60 -38.22
CA SER A 471 -27.04 -3.12 -37.43
C SER A 471 -28.01 -4.25 -37.02
N THR A 472 -28.04 -5.36 -37.79
CA THR A 472 -28.89 -6.52 -37.44
C THR A 472 -28.33 -7.35 -36.29
N LYS A 473 -27.05 -7.19 -35.96
CA LYS A 473 -26.35 -7.90 -34.88
C LYS A 473 -26.03 -7.00 -33.68
N ALA A 474 -26.58 -5.78 -33.65
CA ALA A 474 -26.35 -4.86 -32.58
C ALA A 474 -26.82 -5.42 -31.23
N SER A 475 -25.97 -5.44 -30.22
CA SER A 475 -26.30 -5.86 -28.86
C SER A 475 -27.13 -4.80 -28.14
N ALA A 476 -27.80 -5.21 -27.07
CA ALA A 476 -28.49 -4.27 -26.19
C ALA A 476 -27.52 -3.20 -25.61
N LEU A 477 -26.28 -3.56 -25.32
CA LEU A 477 -25.27 -2.63 -24.87
C LEU A 477 -24.96 -1.58 -25.93
N GLN A 478 -24.84 -1.98 -27.18
CA GLN A 478 -24.62 -1.07 -28.31
C GLN A 478 -25.82 -0.11 -28.50
N ASP A 479 -27.05 -0.62 -28.39
CA ASP A 479 -28.25 0.21 -28.46
C ASP A 479 -28.30 1.25 -27.32
N MET A 480 -27.96 0.85 -26.10
CA MET A 480 -27.90 1.76 -24.98
C MET A 480 -26.83 2.83 -25.17
N MET A 481 -25.66 2.47 -25.69
CA MET A 481 -24.59 3.44 -26.01
C MET A 481 -25.04 4.42 -27.08
N ARG A 482 -25.74 3.95 -28.10
CA ARG A 482 -26.28 4.84 -29.13
C ARG A 482 -27.28 5.83 -28.53
N THR A 483 -28.17 5.36 -27.70
CA THR A 483 -29.11 6.21 -26.97
C THR A 483 -28.39 7.25 -26.08
N LEU A 484 -27.36 6.83 -25.34
CA LEU A 484 -26.58 7.72 -24.49
C LEU A 484 -26.01 8.92 -25.26
N VAL A 485 -25.43 8.67 -26.44
CA VAL A 485 -24.75 9.70 -27.22
C VAL A 485 -25.71 10.51 -28.10
N THR A 486 -26.93 10.07 -28.29
CA THR A 486 -27.90 10.75 -29.17
C THR A 486 -29.04 11.45 -28.42
N CYS A 487 -29.33 11.09 -27.17
CA CYS A 487 -30.47 11.64 -26.41
C CYS A 487 -30.23 13.04 -25.83
N GLY A 488 -29.01 13.55 -25.87
CA GLY A 488 -28.68 14.86 -25.35
C GLY A 488 -28.44 14.91 -23.85
N VAL A 489 -28.29 13.79 -23.17
CA VAL A 489 -28.08 13.71 -21.73
C VAL A 489 -26.80 14.42 -21.26
N SER A 490 -25.84 14.65 -22.14
CA SER A 490 -24.65 15.44 -21.86
C SER A 490 -24.95 16.90 -21.45
N GLU A 491 -26.16 17.39 -21.79
CA GLU A 491 -26.65 18.73 -21.38
C GLU A 491 -27.26 18.74 -19.98
N TYR A 492 -27.33 17.61 -19.28
CA TYR A 492 -27.90 17.56 -17.95
C TYR A 492 -27.09 18.42 -16.96
N GLN A 493 -27.76 19.27 -16.19
CA GLN A 493 -27.15 20.29 -15.34
C GLN A 493 -26.74 19.74 -13.96
N HIS A 494 -25.94 18.69 -13.91
CA HIS A 494 -25.38 18.18 -12.68
C HIS A 494 -24.01 17.56 -12.93
N THR A 495 -23.04 17.85 -12.07
CA THR A 495 -21.62 17.42 -12.22
C THR A 495 -21.48 15.91 -12.25
N SER A 496 -22.24 15.17 -11.42
CA SER A 496 -22.17 13.72 -11.36
C SER A 496 -22.63 13.07 -12.67
N VAL A 497 -23.68 13.59 -13.28
CA VAL A 497 -24.19 13.08 -14.56
C VAL A 497 -23.19 13.38 -15.67
N THR A 498 -22.64 14.58 -15.68
CA THR A 498 -21.62 15.00 -16.65
C THR A 498 -20.40 14.10 -16.62
N LEU A 499 -19.87 13.88 -15.42
CA LEU A 499 -18.68 13.02 -15.24
C LEU A 499 -18.98 11.58 -15.63
N GLU A 500 -20.12 11.06 -15.24
CA GLU A 500 -20.49 9.69 -15.56
C GLU A 500 -20.67 9.49 -17.07
N PHE A 501 -21.22 10.49 -17.76
CA PHE A 501 -21.32 10.48 -19.22
C PHE A 501 -19.94 10.34 -19.87
N PHE A 502 -18.99 11.18 -19.48
CA PHE A 502 -17.65 11.14 -20.08
C PHE A 502 -16.88 9.87 -19.71
N GLU A 503 -16.99 9.40 -18.48
CA GLU A 503 -16.39 8.14 -18.08
C GLU A 503 -16.90 6.97 -18.92
N THR A 504 -18.21 6.96 -19.21
CA THR A 504 -18.84 5.89 -19.96
C THR A 504 -18.45 5.91 -21.44
N VAL A 505 -18.40 7.09 -22.07
CA VAL A 505 -18.01 7.18 -23.49
C VAL A 505 -16.54 6.81 -23.70
N VAL A 506 -15.68 7.12 -22.75
CA VAL A 506 -14.27 6.71 -22.81
C VAL A 506 -14.12 5.22 -22.58
N ARG A 507 -14.88 4.67 -21.65
CA ARG A 507 -14.88 3.23 -21.36
C ARG A 507 -15.25 2.40 -22.57
N TYR A 508 -16.25 2.81 -23.31
CA TYR A 508 -16.77 2.10 -24.47
C TYR A 508 -16.29 2.70 -25.79
N ASP A 509 -15.01 3.00 -25.84
CA ASP A 509 -14.34 3.53 -27.04
C ASP A 509 -14.58 2.67 -28.29
N LYS A 510 -14.67 1.35 -28.16
CA LYS A 510 -14.91 0.42 -29.26
C LYS A 510 -16.28 0.61 -29.91
N PHE A 511 -17.25 1.15 -29.19
CA PHE A 511 -18.52 1.55 -29.79
C PHE A 511 -18.33 2.55 -30.92
N PHE A 512 -17.42 3.53 -30.73
CA PHE A 512 -17.15 4.58 -31.72
C PHE A 512 -16.34 4.07 -32.90
N ILE A 513 -15.68 2.93 -32.78
CA ILE A 513 -15.01 2.26 -33.90
C ILE A 513 -16.05 1.68 -34.86
N VAL A 514 -17.13 1.08 -34.34
CA VAL A 514 -18.20 0.49 -35.15
C VAL A 514 -19.25 1.52 -35.58
N GLU A 515 -19.42 2.60 -34.81
CA GLU A 515 -20.34 3.71 -35.13
C GLU A 515 -19.63 5.07 -35.06
N PRO A 516 -18.70 5.34 -35.99
CA PRO A 516 -17.89 6.57 -35.91
C PRO A 516 -18.67 7.86 -36.15
N GLN A 517 -19.89 7.80 -36.66
CA GLN A 517 -20.76 8.96 -36.90
C GLN A 517 -21.11 9.71 -35.60
N HIS A 518 -20.92 9.11 -34.43
CA HIS A 518 -21.20 9.73 -33.12
C HIS A 518 -20.00 10.49 -32.54
N ILE A 519 -18.81 10.31 -33.09
CA ILE A 519 -17.58 10.98 -32.61
C ILE A 519 -17.71 12.51 -32.62
N PRO A 520 -18.21 13.17 -33.66
CA PRO A 520 -18.34 14.63 -33.65
C PRO A 520 -19.16 15.19 -32.48
N ASN A 521 -20.28 14.54 -32.15
CA ASN A 521 -21.14 14.99 -31.05
C ASN A 521 -20.43 14.86 -29.70
N VAL A 522 -19.69 13.78 -29.47
CA VAL A 522 -18.94 13.57 -28.26
C VAL A 522 -17.76 14.54 -28.16
N LEU A 523 -17.05 14.78 -29.24
CA LEU A 523 -15.98 15.78 -29.30
C LEU A 523 -16.49 17.18 -28.95
N MET A 524 -17.65 17.55 -29.47
CA MET A 524 -18.28 18.84 -29.14
C MET A 524 -18.55 18.93 -27.63
N ALA A 525 -19.08 17.87 -27.04
CA ALA A 525 -19.32 17.80 -25.60
C ALA A 525 -18.03 17.95 -24.79
N PHE A 526 -16.93 17.33 -25.22
CA PHE A 526 -15.64 17.49 -24.58
C PHE A 526 -15.11 18.94 -24.65
N LEU A 527 -15.30 19.60 -25.77
CA LEU A 527 -14.66 20.87 -26.09
C LEU A 527 -15.44 22.10 -25.62
N ASP A 528 -16.73 21.95 -25.32
CA ASP A 528 -17.60 23.07 -24.95
C ASP A 528 -17.82 23.19 -23.42
N HIS A 529 -18.85 23.94 -23.01
CA HIS A 529 -19.22 24.17 -21.63
C HIS A 529 -19.58 22.89 -20.83
N ARG A 530 -19.82 21.78 -21.51
CA ARG A 530 -20.12 20.50 -20.87
C ARG A 530 -18.85 19.78 -20.39
N GLY A 531 -17.72 20.05 -20.99
CA GLY A 531 -16.46 19.39 -20.75
C GLY A 531 -15.33 20.30 -20.29
N LEU A 532 -14.38 20.57 -21.20
CA LEU A 532 -13.17 21.34 -20.88
C LEU A 532 -13.45 22.78 -20.46
N ARG A 533 -14.61 23.33 -20.81
CA ARG A 533 -15.03 24.68 -20.43
C ARG A 533 -16.16 24.68 -19.40
N HIS A 534 -16.32 23.57 -18.69
CA HIS A 534 -17.32 23.46 -17.62
C HIS A 534 -17.02 24.45 -16.50
N SER A 535 -18.06 24.94 -15.80
CA SER A 535 -17.91 25.86 -14.68
C SER A 535 -17.16 25.26 -13.48
N SER A 536 -17.25 23.94 -13.25
CA SER A 536 -16.58 23.27 -12.15
C SER A 536 -15.12 22.91 -12.50
N PRO A 537 -14.14 23.33 -11.69
CA PRO A 537 -12.73 22.92 -11.88
C PRO A 537 -12.54 21.41 -11.81
N LYS A 538 -13.27 20.72 -10.96
CA LYS A 538 -13.24 19.27 -10.80
C LYS A 538 -13.63 18.56 -12.09
N VAL A 539 -14.69 19.02 -12.75
CA VAL A 539 -15.15 18.49 -14.03
C VAL A 539 -14.11 18.72 -15.10
N ARG A 540 -13.60 19.96 -15.21
CA ARG A 540 -12.58 20.30 -16.22
C ARG A 540 -11.34 19.43 -16.09
N SER A 541 -10.86 19.24 -14.87
CA SER A 541 -9.68 18.42 -14.60
C SER A 541 -9.87 16.97 -15.04
N ARG A 542 -10.97 16.37 -14.64
CA ARG A 542 -11.25 14.95 -15.02
C ARG A 542 -11.48 14.82 -16.52
N VAL A 543 -12.20 15.77 -17.12
CA VAL A 543 -12.48 15.78 -18.56
C VAL A 543 -11.20 15.94 -19.38
N ALA A 544 -10.24 16.73 -18.93
CA ALA A 544 -8.94 16.85 -19.61
C ALA A 544 -8.25 15.48 -19.76
N TYR A 545 -8.22 14.72 -18.69
CA TYR A 545 -7.69 13.35 -18.71
C TYR A 545 -8.49 12.43 -19.62
N LEU A 546 -9.80 12.44 -19.50
CA LEU A 546 -10.69 11.58 -20.30
C LEU A 546 -10.64 11.94 -21.79
N PHE A 547 -10.54 13.21 -22.10
CA PHE A 547 -10.37 13.70 -23.47
C PHE A 547 -9.09 13.16 -24.09
N SER A 548 -8.00 13.21 -23.35
CA SER A 548 -6.73 12.64 -23.80
C SER A 548 -6.86 11.16 -24.13
N ARG A 549 -7.51 10.38 -23.26
CA ARG A 549 -7.74 8.96 -23.50
C ARG A 549 -8.62 8.68 -24.68
N TYR A 550 -9.69 9.45 -24.82
CA TYR A 550 -10.62 9.33 -25.93
C TYR A 550 -9.94 9.55 -27.28
N VAL A 551 -9.16 10.63 -27.36
CA VAL A 551 -8.41 10.95 -28.59
C VAL A 551 -7.34 9.92 -28.89
N LYS A 552 -6.59 9.48 -27.90
CA LYS A 552 -5.55 8.44 -28.08
C LYS A 552 -6.12 7.17 -28.72
N THR A 553 -7.27 6.76 -28.29
CA THR A 553 -7.88 5.51 -28.73
C THR A 553 -8.51 5.66 -30.13
N LEU A 554 -9.11 6.81 -30.40
CA LEU A 554 -9.93 7.04 -31.60
C LEU A 554 -9.31 7.99 -32.63
N HIS A 555 -8.03 8.30 -32.49
CA HIS A 555 -7.35 9.28 -33.39
C HIS A 555 -7.46 8.94 -34.87
N LYS A 556 -7.53 7.65 -35.20
CA LYS A 556 -7.70 7.20 -36.59
C LYS A 556 -9.01 7.64 -37.23
N HIS A 557 -10.03 7.90 -36.42
CA HIS A 557 -11.36 8.33 -36.87
C HIS A 557 -11.57 9.83 -36.76
N MET A 558 -10.51 10.58 -36.40
CA MET A 558 -10.58 12.02 -36.11
C MET A 558 -9.89 12.89 -37.17
N SER A 559 -9.40 12.32 -38.26
CA SER A 559 -8.60 13.06 -39.30
C SER A 559 -9.28 14.31 -39.82
N ALA A 560 -10.60 14.27 -39.99
CA ALA A 560 -11.37 15.42 -40.47
C ALA A 560 -11.53 16.55 -39.43
N PHE A 561 -11.26 16.27 -38.15
CA PHE A 561 -11.53 17.20 -37.05
C PHE A 561 -10.28 17.79 -36.40
N ILE A 562 -9.09 17.40 -36.82
CA ILE A 562 -7.83 17.72 -36.13
C ILE A 562 -7.64 19.23 -36.04
N GLU A 563 -7.76 19.96 -37.14
CA GLU A 563 -7.57 21.41 -37.12
C GLU A 563 -8.63 22.15 -36.32
N ASP A 564 -9.86 21.69 -36.36
CA ASP A 564 -10.96 22.23 -35.54
C ASP A 564 -10.71 22.00 -34.04
N ILE A 565 -10.27 20.80 -33.68
CA ILE A 565 -9.90 20.49 -32.28
C ILE A 565 -8.75 21.38 -31.84
N LEU A 566 -7.68 21.48 -32.61
CA LEU A 566 -6.50 22.30 -32.28
C LEU A 566 -6.87 23.77 -32.11
N SER A 567 -7.74 24.28 -32.98
CA SER A 567 -8.23 25.66 -32.89
C SER A 567 -9.02 25.90 -31.61
N ARG A 568 -9.87 24.94 -31.19
CA ARG A 568 -10.72 25.06 -30.02
C ARG A 568 -9.97 24.92 -28.70
N ILE A 569 -8.82 24.24 -28.66
CA ILE A 569 -8.02 24.08 -27.45
C ILE A 569 -6.85 25.05 -27.35
N GLN A 570 -6.66 25.94 -28.33
CA GLN A 570 -5.50 26.83 -28.41
C GLN A 570 -5.31 27.68 -27.14
N ASP A 571 -6.37 28.25 -26.62
CA ASP A 571 -6.33 29.05 -25.41
C ASP A 571 -6.04 28.20 -24.13
N LEU A 572 -6.35 26.91 -24.14
CA LEU A 572 -6.04 25.99 -23.05
C LEU A 572 -4.58 25.60 -23.02
N LEU A 573 -3.84 25.85 -24.09
CA LEU A 573 -2.41 25.53 -24.21
C LEU A 573 -1.51 26.68 -23.77
N GLU A 574 -2.06 27.81 -23.37
CA GLU A 574 -1.27 28.94 -22.91
C GLU A 574 -0.60 28.67 -21.58
N LEU A 575 0.70 29.00 -21.50
CA LEU A 575 1.45 28.94 -20.27
C LEU A 575 1.01 30.09 -19.34
N SER A 576 0.54 29.77 -18.15
CA SER A 576 0.05 30.74 -17.18
C SER A 576 1.20 31.25 -16.31
N PRO A 577 1.63 32.50 -16.42
CA PRO A 577 2.64 33.07 -15.53
C PRO A 577 2.11 33.21 -14.11
N PRO A 578 2.97 33.16 -13.09
CA PRO A 578 2.53 33.24 -11.67
C PRO A 578 1.88 34.58 -11.30
N GLU A 579 2.03 35.59 -12.09
CA GLU A 579 1.56 36.97 -11.84
C GLU A 579 0.17 37.29 -12.43
N ASN A 580 -0.42 36.36 -13.21
CA ASN A 580 -1.73 36.54 -13.78
C ASN A 580 -2.81 36.38 -12.70
N GLY A 581 -3.52 37.44 -12.36
CA GLY A 581 -4.57 37.46 -11.38
C GLY A 581 -5.87 36.76 -11.80
N TYR A 582 -5.93 36.19 -13.00
CA TYR A 582 -7.07 35.41 -13.51
C TYR A 582 -6.76 33.91 -13.38
N PRO A 583 -7.64 33.14 -12.72
CA PRO A 583 -7.43 31.69 -12.67
C PRO A 583 -7.55 31.09 -14.07
N ALA A 584 -6.57 30.32 -14.49
CA ALA A 584 -6.61 29.56 -15.73
C ALA A 584 -7.74 28.52 -15.66
N LEU A 585 -8.37 28.21 -16.79
CA LEU A 585 -9.39 27.16 -16.88
C LEU A 585 -8.86 25.81 -16.43
N LEU A 586 -7.60 25.50 -16.79
CA LEU A 586 -6.95 24.24 -16.44
C LEU A 586 -5.69 24.49 -15.61
N THR A 587 -5.44 23.60 -14.65
CA THR A 587 -4.17 23.55 -13.92
C THR A 587 -3.06 23.11 -14.87
N SER A 588 -1.80 23.35 -14.51
CA SER A 588 -0.65 22.88 -15.30
C SER A 588 -0.62 21.35 -15.47
N ASP A 589 -1.05 20.62 -14.47
CA ASP A 589 -1.14 19.15 -14.54
C ASP A 589 -2.18 18.71 -15.58
N ASP A 590 -3.30 19.40 -15.65
CA ASP A 590 -4.35 19.14 -16.64
C ASP A 590 -3.92 19.55 -18.05
N GLN A 591 -3.17 20.65 -18.18
CA GLN A 591 -2.63 21.10 -19.47
C GLN A 591 -1.68 20.06 -20.08
N LEU A 592 -0.99 19.26 -19.29
CA LEU A 592 -0.18 18.16 -19.79
C LEU A 592 -0.99 17.21 -20.67
N PHE A 593 -2.20 16.88 -20.25
CA PHE A 593 -3.09 16.03 -21.05
C PHE A 593 -3.50 16.69 -22.36
N ILE A 594 -3.71 17.98 -22.35
CA ILE A 594 -4.10 18.74 -23.56
C ILE A 594 -2.94 18.80 -24.55
N TYR A 595 -1.72 19.06 -24.09
CA TYR A 595 -0.52 19.00 -24.94
C TYR A 595 -0.29 17.61 -25.50
N GLU A 596 -0.48 16.57 -24.69
CA GLU A 596 -0.38 15.19 -25.14
C GLU A 596 -1.41 14.90 -26.25
N THR A 597 -2.65 15.34 -26.07
CA THR A 597 -3.72 15.20 -27.06
C THR A 597 -3.37 15.89 -28.37
N ALA A 598 -2.89 17.13 -28.28
CA ALA A 598 -2.47 17.89 -29.47
C ALA A 598 -1.33 17.17 -30.21
N GLY A 599 -0.35 16.66 -29.48
CA GLY A 599 0.76 15.89 -30.05
C GLY A 599 0.28 14.62 -30.75
N VAL A 600 -0.60 13.85 -30.11
CA VAL A 600 -1.16 12.62 -30.67
C VAL A 600 -1.93 12.91 -31.96
N LEU A 601 -2.75 13.94 -31.98
CA LEU A 601 -3.51 14.34 -33.17
C LEU A 601 -2.61 14.70 -34.33
N ILE A 602 -1.56 15.50 -34.07
CA ILE A 602 -0.63 15.95 -35.12
C ILE A 602 0.18 14.78 -35.68
N VAL A 603 0.78 14.00 -34.80
CA VAL A 603 1.71 12.92 -35.16
C VAL A 603 0.98 11.81 -35.93
N ASN A 604 -0.21 11.43 -35.48
CA ASN A 604 -0.96 10.31 -36.07
C ASN A 604 -1.93 10.75 -37.16
N SER A 605 -1.87 12.03 -37.60
CA SER A 605 -2.71 12.50 -38.69
C SER A 605 -2.25 11.95 -40.05
N GLU A 606 -3.15 11.99 -41.01
CA GLU A 606 -2.86 11.61 -42.42
C GLU A 606 -2.28 12.79 -43.22
N TYR A 607 -1.97 13.88 -42.55
CA TYR A 607 -1.42 15.08 -43.22
C TYR A 607 -0.02 14.81 -43.79
N PRO A 608 0.38 15.55 -44.85
CA PRO A 608 1.76 15.50 -45.32
C PRO A 608 2.76 15.93 -44.24
N VAL A 609 4.00 15.50 -44.39
CA VAL A 609 5.11 15.80 -43.44
C VAL A 609 5.22 17.30 -43.18
N GLU A 610 5.18 18.11 -44.23
CA GLU A 610 5.29 19.56 -44.13
C GLU A 610 4.18 20.17 -43.27
N ARG A 611 2.97 19.64 -43.38
CA ARG A 611 1.81 20.10 -42.57
C ARG A 611 1.98 19.74 -41.12
N LYS A 612 2.39 18.49 -40.83
CA LYS A 612 2.69 18.04 -39.46
C LYS A 612 3.76 18.90 -38.79
N GLN A 613 4.82 19.20 -39.54
CA GLN A 613 5.92 20.08 -39.09
C GLN A 613 5.41 21.47 -38.71
N VAL A 614 4.59 22.05 -39.56
CA VAL A 614 4.01 23.39 -39.33
C VAL A 614 3.10 23.38 -38.11
N LEU A 615 2.24 22.38 -37.97
CA LEU A 615 1.33 22.26 -36.83
C LEU A 615 2.10 22.07 -35.51
N MET A 616 3.11 21.21 -35.48
CA MET A 616 3.93 21.03 -34.29
C MET A 616 4.72 22.27 -33.93
N LYS A 617 5.26 22.95 -34.92
CA LYS A 617 5.97 24.22 -34.75
C LYS A 617 5.03 25.28 -34.15
N ASN A 618 3.84 25.42 -34.70
CA ASN A 618 2.83 26.36 -34.19
C ASN A 618 2.40 26.04 -32.78
N LEU A 619 2.41 24.75 -32.39
CA LEU A 619 2.10 24.32 -31.05
C LEU A 619 3.21 24.69 -30.04
N LEU A 620 4.48 24.48 -30.39
CA LEU A 620 5.60 24.60 -29.46
C LEU A 620 6.28 25.96 -29.48
N GLU A 621 6.26 26.67 -30.59
CA GLU A 621 6.95 27.96 -30.73
C GLU A 621 6.51 29.02 -29.71
N PRO A 622 5.21 29.22 -29.45
CA PRO A 622 4.77 30.14 -28.39
C PRO A 622 5.27 29.74 -27.01
N LEU A 623 5.36 28.45 -26.75
CA LEU A 623 5.86 27.89 -25.51
C LEU A 623 7.36 28.21 -25.33
N LEU A 624 8.15 28.07 -26.38
CA LEU A 624 9.57 28.41 -26.38
C LEU A 624 9.81 29.90 -26.18
N GLY A 625 8.99 30.74 -26.82
CA GLY A 625 9.04 32.18 -26.63
C GLY A 625 8.72 32.61 -25.20
N ALA A 626 7.69 32.00 -24.60
CA ALA A 626 7.33 32.23 -23.20
C ALA A 626 8.44 31.77 -22.26
N PHE A 627 9.07 30.64 -22.54
CA PHE A 627 10.20 30.12 -21.75
C PHE A 627 11.36 31.09 -21.71
N LYS A 628 11.77 31.60 -22.87
CA LYS A 628 12.85 32.57 -22.97
C LYS A 628 12.56 33.85 -22.17
N LEU A 629 11.35 34.36 -22.28
CA LEU A 629 10.92 35.54 -21.55
C LEU A 629 10.94 35.32 -20.04
N LEU A 630 10.39 34.19 -19.57
CA LEU A 630 10.34 33.84 -18.16
C LEU A 630 11.73 33.57 -17.58
N LEU A 631 12.63 32.95 -18.33
CA LEU A 631 13.99 32.73 -17.89
C LEU A 631 14.73 34.07 -17.73
N GLY A 632 14.53 35.02 -18.64
CA GLY A 632 15.05 36.38 -18.50
C GLY A 632 14.54 37.06 -17.22
N LYS A 633 13.26 36.91 -16.91
CA LYS A 633 12.68 37.44 -15.67
C LYS A 633 13.26 36.76 -14.43
N LEU A 634 13.47 35.48 -14.47
CA LEU A 634 14.07 34.73 -13.36
C LEU A 634 15.48 35.19 -13.03
N LEU A 635 16.28 35.45 -14.06
CA LEU A 635 17.65 35.96 -13.92
C LEU A 635 17.73 37.34 -13.24
N LEU A 636 16.66 38.15 -13.37
CA LEU A 636 16.56 39.47 -12.76
C LEU A 636 15.82 39.51 -11.43
N GLU A 637 15.08 38.45 -11.07
CA GLU A 637 14.28 38.40 -9.87
C GLU A 637 15.16 38.13 -8.64
N GLN A 638 14.87 38.84 -7.54
CA GLN A 638 15.63 38.70 -6.29
C GLN A 638 14.83 38.09 -5.14
N ASP A 639 13.49 38.04 -5.23
CA ASP A 639 12.63 37.42 -4.23
C ASP A 639 12.58 35.90 -4.45
N GLU A 640 12.94 35.13 -3.43
CA GLU A 640 12.99 33.66 -3.47
C GLU A 640 11.64 33.01 -3.85
N GLU A 641 10.53 33.50 -3.32
CA GLU A 641 9.22 32.97 -3.58
C GLU A 641 8.82 33.17 -5.07
N ARG A 642 9.12 34.34 -5.62
CA ARG A 642 8.88 34.62 -7.04
C ARG A 642 9.82 33.84 -7.94
N GLN A 643 11.06 33.64 -7.51
CA GLN A 643 12.02 32.78 -8.21
C GLN A 643 11.49 31.34 -8.31
N ALA A 644 10.98 30.80 -7.21
CA ALA A 644 10.39 29.46 -7.17
C ALA A 644 9.17 29.36 -8.11
N GLY A 645 8.29 30.35 -8.10
CA GLY A 645 7.14 30.39 -9.00
C GLY A 645 7.52 30.46 -10.47
N LEU A 646 8.54 31.26 -10.83
CA LEU A 646 9.06 31.33 -12.19
C LEU A 646 9.73 30.03 -12.63
N ALA A 647 10.51 29.39 -11.72
CA ALA A 647 11.14 28.10 -12.01
C ALA A 647 10.09 27.01 -12.23
N ASP A 648 9.02 26.99 -11.45
CA ASP A 648 7.91 26.05 -11.66
C ASP A 648 7.26 26.25 -13.02
N CYS A 649 7.04 27.49 -13.40
CA CYS A 649 6.45 27.83 -14.70
C CYS A 649 7.36 27.40 -15.86
N LEU A 650 8.67 27.58 -15.73
CA LEU A 650 9.65 27.09 -16.68
C LEU A 650 9.61 25.56 -16.82
N ASN A 651 9.52 24.86 -15.69
CA ASN A 651 9.42 23.40 -15.68
C ASN A 651 8.11 22.92 -16.30
N HIS A 652 7.01 23.65 -16.13
CA HIS A 652 5.76 23.35 -16.82
C HIS A 652 5.93 23.43 -18.34
N ALA A 653 6.61 24.46 -18.83
CA ALA A 653 6.89 24.61 -20.25
C ALA A 653 7.71 23.43 -20.80
N VAL A 654 8.73 23.02 -20.06
CA VAL A 654 9.56 21.85 -20.42
C VAL A 654 8.71 20.57 -20.42
N GLY A 655 7.89 20.39 -19.42
CA GLY A 655 6.98 19.24 -19.30
C GLY A 655 5.97 19.18 -20.44
N PHE A 656 5.43 20.32 -20.86
CA PHE A 656 4.48 20.41 -21.98
C PHE A 656 5.13 20.00 -23.30
N ALA A 657 6.32 20.49 -23.58
CA ALA A 657 7.06 20.09 -24.77
C ALA A 657 7.38 18.58 -24.76
N SER A 658 7.81 18.07 -23.61
CA SER A 658 8.05 16.64 -23.44
C SER A 658 6.78 15.81 -23.70
N ARG A 659 5.64 16.29 -23.20
CA ARG A 659 4.36 15.60 -23.33
C ARG A 659 3.91 15.47 -24.79
N THR A 660 4.14 16.50 -25.62
CA THR A 660 3.82 16.43 -27.05
C THR A 660 4.61 15.33 -27.77
N SER A 661 5.82 15.03 -27.29
CA SER A 661 6.70 14.01 -27.88
C SER A 661 6.30 12.57 -27.53
N LYS A 662 5.39 12.35 -26.59
CA LYS A 662 4.96 11.00 -26.18
C LYS A 662 4.34 10.17 -27.29
N ALA A 663 3.83 10.81 -28.32
CA ALA A 663 3.30 10.13 -29.49
C ALA A 663 4.39 9.44 -30.32
N PHE A 664 5.64 9.83 -30.14
CA PHE A 664 6.77 9.24 -30.86
C PHE A 664 7.38 8.08 -30.07
N SER A 665 7.73 7.01 -30.77
CA SER A 665 8.35 5.83 -30.18
C SER A 665 9.87 5.77 -30.38
N ASN A 666 10.39 6.41 -31.42
CA ASN A 666 11.82 6.41 -31.76
C ASN A 666 12.16 7.57 -32.72
N LYS A 667 13.44 7.69 -33.05
CA LYS A 667 13.93 8.73 -33.97
C LYS A 667 13.25 8.67 -35.35
N GLN A 668 13.00 7.47 -35.86
CA GLN A 668 12.41 7.30 -37.18
C GLN A 668 10.99 7.87 -37.22
N THR A 669 10.18 7.66 -36.18
CA THR A 669 8.82 8.23 -36.11
C THR A 669 8.85 9.75 -36.04
N VAL A 670 9.80 10.35 -35.32
CA VAL A 670 10.00 11.81 -35.28
C VAL A 670 10.39 12.34 -36.65
N LYS A 671 11.32 11.70 -37.33
CA LYS A 671 11.81 12.08 -38.66
C LYS A 671 10.72 11.97 -39.73
N GLN A 672 9.89 10.92 -39.66
CA GLN A 672 8.74 10.75 -40.56
C GLN A 672 7.71 11.86 -40.45
N CYS A 673 7.64 12.55 -39.33
CA CYS A 673 6.75 13.67 -39.08
C CYS A 673 7.42 15.02 -39.27
N GLY A 674 8.72 15.03 -39.63
CA GLY A 674 9.49 16.28 -39.84
C GLY A 674 9.69 17.10 -38.59
N CYS A 675 9.62 16.50 -37.41
CA CYS A 675 9.63 17.20 -36.12
C CYS A 675 11.00 17.25 -35.44
N SER A 676 12.05 16.66 -36.04
CA SER A 676 13.39 16.62 -35.44
C SER A 676 13.93 18.02 -35.13
N GLU A 677 13.78 18.96 -36.07
CA GLU A 677 14.24 20.34 -35.90
C GLU A 677 13.52 21.07 -34.78
N VAL A 678 12.20 20.88 -34.67
CA VAL A 678 11.39 21.49 -33.63
C VAL A 678 11.86 21.08 -32.24
N TYR A 679 12.14 19.81 -32.03
CA TYR A 679 12.62 19.30 -30.72
C TYR A 679 14.07 19.67 -30.44
N ARG A 680 14.91 19.79 -31.47
CA ARG A 680 16.26 20.39 -31.33
C ARG A 680 16.17 21.84 -30.87
N ASP A 681 15.25 22.61 -31.43
CA ASP A 681 15.01 24.00 -31.03
C ASP A 681 14.54 24.04 -29.56
N CYS A 682 13.72 23.08 -29.13
CA CYS A 682 13.33 22.93 -27.73
C CYS A 682 14.55 22.70 -26.81
N LEU A 683 15.45 21.81 -27.20
CA LEU A 683 16.69 21.58 -26.45
C LEU A 683 17.56 22.84 -26.37
N GLN A 684 17.76 23.52 -27.47
CA GLN A 684 18.54 24.76 -27.52
C GLN A 684 17.92 25.84 -26.64
N THR A 685 16.60 25.87 -26.52
CA THR A 685 15.88 26.85 -25.71
C THR A 685 15.94 26.51 -24.22
N PHE A 686 15.82 25.24 -23.87
CA PHE A 686 15.73 24.81 -22.47
C PHE A 686 17.10 24.68 -21.78
N LEU A 687 18.14 24.29 -22.49
CA LEU A 687 19.47 24.07 -21.90
C LEU A 687 20.07 25.29 -21.19
N PRO A 688 19.89 26.56 -21.68
CA PRO A 688 20.38 27.72 -20.96
C PRO A 688 19.86 27.86 -19.53
N ALA A 689 18.73 27.25 -19.18
CA ALA A 689 18.23 27.24 -17.80
C ALA A 689 19.17 26.55 -16.82
N LEU A 690 20.02 25.64 -17.27
CA LEU A 690 21.03 24.96 -16.44
C LEU A 690 22.10 25.91 -15.91
N SER A 691 22.35 27.02 -16.59
CA SER A 691 23.33 28.03 -16.17
C SER A 691 22.74 29.09 -15.22
N CYS A 692 21.45 29.03 -14.94
CA CYS A 692 20.80 29.94 -14.02
C CYS A 692 21.35 29.76 -12.59
N PRO A 693 21.79 30.86 -11.90
CA PRO A 693 22.38 30.76 -10.59
C PRO A 693 21.37 30.49 -9.44
N VAL A 694 20.07 30.64 -9.71
CA VAL A 694 18.99 30.45 -8.73
C VAL A 694 18.09 29.29 -9.14
N GLN A 695 17.46 28.63 -8.17
CA GLN A 695 16.53 27.52 -8.40
C GLN A 695 17.15 26.37 -9.20
N LYS A 696 18.43 26.10 -8.96
CA LYS A 696 19.22 25.11 -9.72
C LYS A 696 18.60 23.71 -9.70
N GLU A 697 18.14 23.28 -8.54
CA GLU A 697 17.58 21.93 -8.34
C GLU A 697 16.34 21.71 -9.23
N ALA A 698 15.40 22.64 -9.19
CA ALA A 698 14.15 22.56 -9.97
C ALA A 698 14.43 22.57 -11.47
N LEU A 699 15.27 23.50 -11.94
CA LEU A 699 15.59 23.64 -13.36
C LEU A 699 16.39 22.44 -13.89
N ARG A 700 17.34 21.94 -13.12
CA ARG A 700 18.09 20.73 -13.47
C ARG A 700 17.18 19.53 -13.63
N SER A 701 16.25 19.34 -12.68
CA SER A 701 15.29 18.24 -12.72
C SER A 701 14.43 18.28 -13.99
N GLY A 702 13.88 19.44 -14.33
CA GLY A 702 13.05 19.61 -15.52
C GLY A 702 13.82 19.33 -16.81
N VAL A 703 15.00 19.92 -16.97
CA VAL A 703 15.81 19.75 -18.17
C VAL A 703 16.30 18.29 -18.29
N ARG A 704 16.68 17.67 -17.20
CA ARG A 704 17.09 16.26 -17.19
C ARG A 704 15.98 15.34 -17.69
N THR A 705 14.76 15.54 -17.20
CA THR A 705 13.59 14.76 -17.63
C THR A 705 13.37 14.93 -19.14
N PHE A 706 13.51 16.13 -19.64
CA PHE A 706 13.39 16.39 -21.07
C PHE A 706 14.50 15.70 -21.88
N LEU A 707 15.74 15.74 -21.40
CA LEU A 707 16.86 15.04 -22.05
C LEU A 707 16.62 13.53 -22.12
N HIS A 708 16.09 12.91 -21.06
CA HIS A 708 15.71 11.50 -21.08
C HIS A 708 14.74 11.19 -22.21
N ARG A 709 13.77 12.06 -22.43
CA ARG A 709 12.79 11.90 -23.50
C ARG A 709 13.42 12.12 -24.88
N MET A 710 14.29 13.09 -25.01
CA MET A 710 14.93 13.42 -26.28
C MET A 710 15.95 12.36 -26.71
N ILE A 711 16.54 11.64 -25.79
CA ILE A 711 17.38 10.48 -26.12
C ILE A 711 16.58 9.45 -26.94
N ILE A 712 15.30 9.27 -26.61
CA ILE A 712 14.41 8.38 -27.34
C ILE A 712 14.00 8.99 -28.69
N CYS A 713 13.66 10.28 -28.71
CA CYS A 713 13.10 10.96 -29.88
C CYS A 713 14.13 11.36 -30.91
N LEU A 714 15.33 11.82 -30.48
CA LEU A 714 16.36 12.33 -31.34
C LEU A 714 17.59 11.41 -31.48
N GLU A 715 17.72 10.44 -30.57
CA GLU A 715 18.82 9.50 -30.48
C GLU A 715 20.19 10.21 -30.54
N GLU A 716 21.05 9.91 -31.51
CA GLU A 716 22.39 10.49 -31.61
C GLU A 716 22.40 12.02 -31.83
N GLU A 717 21.31 12.61 -32.24
CA GLU A 717 21.22 14.06 -32.39
C GLU A 717 21.25 14.82 -31.06
N VAL A 718 21.02 14.12 -29.95
CA VAL A 718 21.14 14.67 -28.59
C VAL A 718 22.59 14.77 -28.13
N LEU A 719 23.47 13.94 -28.67
CA LEU A 719 24.85 13.82 -28.18
C LEU A 719 25.64 15.15 -28.18
N PRO A 720 25.49 16.08 -29.16
CA PRO A 720 26.18 17.35 -29.07
C PRO A 720 25.77 18.21 -27.87
N PHE A 721 24.62 18.01 -27.30
CA PHE A 721 24.12 18.78 -26.17
C PHE A 721 24.55 18.20 -24.79
N ILE A 722 24.99 16.96 -24.76
CA ILE A 722 25.28 16.24 -23.49
C ILE A 722 26.51 16.79 -22.79
N PRO A 723 27.67 17.12 -23.43
CA PRO A 723 28.84 17.63 -22.71
C PRO A 723 28.57 18.92 -21.93
N SER A 724 27.91 19.87 -22.52
CA SER A 724 27.58 21.17 -21.90
C SER A 724 26.57 20.97 -20.76
N ALA A 725 25.54 20.19 -21.01
CA ALA A 725 24.54 19.87 -19.99
C ALA A 725 25.16 19.15 -18.76
N SER A 726 26.06 18.21 -19.03
CA SER A 726 26.75 17.47 -17.95
C SER A 726 27.64 18.37 -17.12
N GLU A 727 28.37 19.28 -17.74
CA GLU A 727 29.23 20.25 -17.05
C GLU A 727 28.42 21.09 -16.06
N HIS A 728 27.27 21.63 -16.53
CA HIS A 728 26.40 22.43 -15.66
C HIS A 728 25.74 21.60 -14.55
N MET A 729 25.34 20.38 -14.83
CA MET A 729 24.68 19.51 -13.85
C MET A 729 25.63 19.01 -12.77
N LEU A 730 26.90 18.85 -13.07
CA LEU A 730 27.91 18.38 -12.10
C LEU A 730 28.51 19.51 -11.24
N LYS A 731 28.25 20.76 -11.57
CA LYS A 731 28.78 21.91 -10.84
C LYS A 731 27.98 22.11 -9.55
N ASP A 732 28.67 22.13 -8.40
CA ASP A 732 28.05 22.31 -7.07
C ASP A 732 26.86 21.38 -6.81
N CYS A 733 27.02 20.11 -7.14
CA CYS A 733 25.94 19.14 -7.02
C CYS A 733 25.83 18.52 -5.61
N GLU A 734 24.59 18.21 -5.23
CA GLU A 734 24.25 17.46 -4.03
C GLU A 734 23.98 15.98 -4.36
N ALA A 735 23.82 15.15 -3.33
CA ALA A 735 23.55 13.72 -3.49
C ALA A 735 22.35 13.45 -4.41
N LYS A 736 21.30 14.23 -4.24
CA LYS A 736 20.08 14.10 -5.06
C LYS A 736 20.33 14.40 -6.53
N ASP A 737 21.11 15.44 -6.82
CA ASP A 737 21.48 15.79 -8.21
C ASP A 737 22.24 14.65 -8.89
N LEU A 738 23.18 14.05 -8.18
CA LEU A 738 23.95 12.92 -8.70
C LEU A 738 23.08 11.67 -8.89
N GLN A 739 22.20 11.38 -7.95
CA GLN A 739 21.28 10.23 -8.06
C GLN A 739 20.35 10.35 -9.26
N GLU A 740 19.96 11.57 -9.62
CA GLU A 740 19.09 11.81 -10.77
C GLU A 740 19.88 11.92 -12.08
N PHE A 741 21.15 12.38 -12.03
CA PHE A 741 22.01 12.52 -13.20
C PHE A 741 22.56 11.16 -13.70
N ILE A 742 22.93 10.28 -12.79
CA ILE A 742 23.51 8.98 -13.12
C ILE A 742 22.61 8.14 -14.05
N PRO A 743 21.28 8.03 -13.82
CA PRO A 743 20.40 7.31 -14.75
C PRO A 743 20.43 7.87 -16.18
N LEU A 744 20.59 9.16 -16.34
CA LEU A 744 20.72 9.79 -17.67
C LEU A 744 21.98 9.31 -18.37
N ILE A 745 23.11 9.32 -17.68
CA ILE A 745 24.39 8.86 -18.23
C ILE A 745 24.34 7.36 -18.51
N ASN A 746 23.71 6.59 -17.64
CA ASN A 746 23.52 5.15 -17.85
C ASN A 746 22.68 4.86 -19.10
N GLN A 747 21.62 5.61 -19.31
CA GLN A 747 20.79 5.51 -20.52
C GLN A 747 21.60 5.79 -21.79
N ILE A 748 22.36 6.87 -21.78
CA ILE A 748 23.22 7.27 -22.90
C ILE A 748 24.28 6.20 -23.19
N THR A 749 24.94 5.73 -22.15
CA THR A 749 25.99 4.70 -22.25
C THR A 749 25.44 3.41 -22.82
N ALA A 750 24.32 2.94 -22.28
CA ALA A 750 23.71 1.67 -22.72
C ALA A 750 23.20 1.75 -24.16
N LYS A 751 22.66 2.89 -24.55
CA LYS A 751 22.04 3.07 -25.88
C LYS A 751 23.07 3.31 -26.96
N PHE A 752 24.03 4.22 -26.75
CA PHE A 752 24.96 4.69 -27.80
C PHE A 752 26.30 3.98 -27.76
N LYS A 753 26.67 3.36 -26.68
CA LYS A 753 27.89 2.58 -26.55
C LYS A 753 29.14 3.33 -27.07
N ALA A 754 29.77 2.81 -28.10
CA ALA A 754 31.02 3.36 -28.64
C ALA A 754 30.91 4.86 -29.10
N GLN A 755 29.73 5.31 -29.46
CA GLN A 755 29.54 6.71 -29.90
C GLN A 755 29.75 7.71 -28.78
N VAL A 756 29.49 7.34 -27.52
CA VAL A 756 29.71 8.20 -26.37
C VAL A 756 31.04 7.99 -25.68
N SER A 757 31.87 7.09 -26.18
CA SER A 757 33.20 6.78 -25.60
C SER A 757 34.08 8.03 -25.41
N PRO A 758 34.23 8.93 -26.38
CA PRO A 758 35.03 10.15 -26.20
C PRO A 758 34.51 11.03 -25.09
N PHE A 759 33.18 11.17 -24.97
CA PHE A 759 32.54 11.95 -23.90
C PHE A 759 32.74 11.30 -22.54
N LEU A 760 32.51 9.99 -22.43
CA LEU A 760 32.67 9.25 -21.16
C LEU A 760 34.11 9.25 -20.69
N GLN A 761 35.08 9.17 -21.62
CA GLN A 761 36.49 9.25 -21.31
C GLN A 761 36.86 10.54 -20.55
N GLN A 762 36.23 11.63 -20.92
CA GLN A 762 36.44 12.92 -20.29
C GLN A 762 35.58 13.14 -19.04
N ALA A 763 34.36 12.62 -19.04
CA ALA A 763 33.39 12.85 -17.97
C ALA A 763 33.49 11.83 -16.82
N PHE A 764 34.14 10.69 -17.02
CA PHE A 764 34.17 9.59 -16.06
C PHE A 764 34.74 10.02 -14.71
N MET A 765 35.96 10.52 -14.67
CA MET A 765 36.59 10.91 -13.40
C MET A 765 35.94 12.13 -12.74
N PRO A 766 35.54 13.18 -13.48
CA PRO A 766 34.80 14.27 -12.85
C PRO A 766 33.51 13.80 -12.16
N LEU A 767 32.76 12.88 -12.76
CA LEU A 767 31.57 12.31 -12.15
C LEU A 767 31.91 11.46 -10.92
N VAL A 768 32.92 10.59 -11.03
CA VAL A 768 33.36 9.73 -9.93
C VAL A 768 33.87 10.58 -8.75
N GLN A 769 34.63 11.64 -9.03
CA GLN A 769 35.15 12.56 -8.01
C GLN A 769 34.01 13.31 -7.32
N ALA A 770 33.03 13.77 -8.06
CA ALA A 770 31.83 14.41 -7.50
C ALA A 770 31.10 13.45 -6.55
N ILE A 771 30.96 12.19 -6.93
CA ILE A 771 30.33 11.17 -6.09
C ILE A 771 31.15 10.97 -4.81
N PHE A 772 32.47 10.84 -4.92
CA PHE A 772 33.33 10.61 -3.77
C PHE A 772 33.32 11.80 -2.78
N GLU A 773 33.29 13.02 -3.30
CA GLU A 773 33.19 14.22 -2.44
C GLU A 773 31.88 14.25 -1.64
N VAL A 774 30.77 13.92 -2.26
CA VAL A 774 29.47 13.85 -1.59
C VAL A 774 29.43 12.70 -0.55
N LEU A 775 29.98 11.54 -0.90
CA LEU A 775 30.04 10.39 0.01
C LEU A 775 30.98 10.64 1.21
N ALA A 776 32.02 11.46 1.02
CA ALA A 776 32.99 11.78 2.08
C ALA A 776 32.51 12.87 3.04
N ARG A 777 31.39 13.55 2.75
CA ARG A 777 30.85 14.58 3.65
C ARG A 777 30.46 13.97 4.98
N PRO A 778 30.83 14.62 6.13
CA PRO A 778 30.44 14.11 7.43
C PRO A 778 28.93 14.16 7.62
N ALA A 779 28.36 13.07 8.15
CA ALA A 779 26.97 13.01 8.56
C ALA A 779 26.92 12.93 10.09
N GLU A 780 25.90 13.55 10.69
CA GLU A 780 25.64 13.38 12.12
C GLU A 780 25.22 11.92 12.38
N ASP A 781 25.69 11.34 13.48
CA ASP A 781 25.48 9.91 13.79
C ASP A 781 24.00 9.49 13.86
N ASN A 782 23.09 10.45 14.08
CA ASN A 782 21.67 10.19 14.21
C ASN A 782 20.83 10.60 12.98
N ASP A 783 21.45 11.06 11.90
CA ASP A 783 20.75 11.48 10.70
C ASP A 783 20.52 10.29 9.76
N GLN A 784 19.39 9.60 9.95
CA GLN A 784 19.01 8.46 9.13
C GLN A 784 18.73 8.83 7.66
N THR A 785 18.26 10.05 7.40
CA THR A 785 17.99 10.54 6.05
C THR A 785 19.29 10.70 5.26
N ALA A 786 20.32 11.30 5.86
CA ALA A 786 21.65 11.45 5.24
C ALA A 786 22.30 10.09 4.98
N ALA A 787 22.18 9.15 5.93
CA ALA A 787 22.70 7.79 5.77
C ALA A 787 22.03 7.06 4.60
N LEU A 788 20.70 7.21 4.46
CA LEU A 788 19.93 6.61 3.38
C LEU A 788 20.31 7.22 2.02
N GLU A 789 20.48 8.55 1.96
CA GLU A 789 20.91 9.23 0.73
C GLU A 789 22.29 8.74 0.28
N LYS A 790 23.23 8.58 1.19
CA LYS A 790 24.56 8.05 0.89
C LYS A 790 24.50 6.60 0.41
N GLN A 791 23.65 5.78 1.02
CA GLN A 791 23.43 4.40 0.59
C GLN A 791 22.90 4.35 -0.85
N MET A 792 21.88 5.16 -1.15
CA MET A 792 21.29 5.24 -2.49
C MET A 792 22.31 5.75 -3.52
N LEU A 793 23.14 6.72 -3.15
CA LEU A 793 24.19 7.24 -4.02
C LEU A 793 25.27 6.17 -4.30
N ARG A 794 25.66 5.38 -3.30
CA ARG A 794 26.59 4.27 -3.51
C ARG A 794 26.04 3.26 -4.49
N ARG A 795 24.77 2.89 -4.35
CA ARG A 795 24.08 1.97 -5.27
C ARG A 795 24.08 2.54 -6.69
N SER A 796 23.79 3.82 -6.84
CA SER A 796 23.82 4.51 -8.14
C SER A 796 25.23 4.51 -8.75
N TYR A 797 26.25 4.77 -7.93
CA TYR A 797 27.64 4.74 -8.35
C TYR A 797 28.03 3.37 -8.91
N PHE A 798 27.72 2.30 -8.18
CA PHE A 798 28.05 0.94 -8.63
C PHE A 798 27.23 0.56 -9.87
N THR A 799 25.99 0.99 -9.97
CA THR A 799 25.17 0.77 -11.16
C THR A 799 25.78 1.49 -12.37
N PHE A 800 26.31 2.69 -12.17
CA PHE A 800 27.03 3.43 -13.21
C PHE A 800 28.27 2.65 -13.72
N ILE A 801 29.12 2.19 -12.80
CA ILE A 801 30.30 1.40 -13.17
C ILE A 801 29.88 0.11 -13.88
N GLN A 802 28.86 -0.57 -13.38
CA GLN A 802 28.32 -1.78 -14.02
C GLN A 802 27.86 -1.48 -15.46
N THR A 803 27.16 -0.37 -15.69
CA THR A 803 26.67 0.01 -17.00
C THR A 803 27.83 0.27 -17.97
N VAL A 804 28.86 0.98 -17.51
CA VAL A 804 30.06 1.26 -18.31
C VAL A 804 30.74 -0.06 -18.75
N VAL A 805 30.95 -0.95 -17.81
CA VAL A 805 31.62 -2.23 -18.05
C VAL A 805 30.77 -3.16 -18.91
N SER A 806 29.47 -3.27 -18.60
CA SER A 806 28.56 -4.18 -19.32
C SER A 806 28.23 -3.73 -20.74
N SER A 807 28.35 -2.43 -21.03
CA SER A 807 28.09 -1.88 -22.36
C SER A 807 29.32 -1.96 -23.29
N GLY A 808 30.38 -2.65 -22.89
CA GLY A 808 31.59 -2.75 -23.66
C GLY A 808 32.49 -1.52 -23.61
N MET A 809 32.29 -0.65 -22.63
CA MET A 809 32.98 0.63 -22.45
C MET A 809 34.09 0.54 -21.38
N ASN A 810 34.57 -0.66 -21.09
CA ASN A 810 35.60 -0.90 -20.07
C ASN A 810 36.90 -0.11 -20.36
N GLU A 811 37.19 0.24 -21.61
CA GLU A 811 38.33 1.07 -21.98
C GLU A 811 38.27 2.50 -21.44
N VAL A 812 37.08 3.00 -21.24
CA VAL A 812 36.87 4.32 -20.59
C VAL A 812 37.53 4.32 -19.21
N MET A 813 37.34 3.25 -18.46
CA MET A 813 37.95 3.09 -17.14
C MET A 813 39.45 2.71 -17.26
N GLY A 814 39.78 1.83 -18.20
CA GLY A 814 41.15 1.32 -18.42
C GLY A 814 42.10 2.41 -18.95
N ASN A 815 41.60 3.42 -19.63
CA ASN A 815 42.41 4.53 -20.16
C ASN A 815 42.59 5.70 -19.21
N GLN A 816 42.02 5.63 -18.01
CA GLN A 816 42.25 6.64 -16.97
C GLN A 816 43.68 6.49 -16.39
N GLU A 817 44.14 7.51 -15.68
CA GLU A 817 45.42 7.42 -14.97
C GLU A 817 45.43 6.25 -13.99
N LEU A 818 46.56 5.58 -13.82
CA LEU A 818 46.69 4.37 -13.00
C LEU A 818 46.16 4.59 -11.56
N GLU A 819 46.47 5.73 -10.95
CA GLU A 819 46.01 6.11 -9.62
C GLU A 819 44.47 6.13 -9.54
N ASN A 820 43.83 6.67 -10.58
CA ASN A 820 42.36 6.78 -10.66
C ASN A 820 41.74 5.40 -10.87
N ILE A 821 42.33 4.55 -11.69
CA ILE A 821 41.87 3.16 -11.92
C ILE A 821 41.92 2.41 -10.61
N GLU A 822 43.05 2.45 -9.89
CA GLU A 822 43.20 1.81 -8.60
C GLU A 822 42.19 2.26 -7.60
N ARG A 823 41.95 3.56 -7.50
CA ARG A 823 40.97 4.15 -6.58
C ARG A 823 39.56 3.64 -6.86
N VAL A 824 39.14 3.59 -8.11
CA VAL A 824 37.82 3.07 -8.49
C VAL A 824 37.74 1.57 -8.17
N LEU A 825 38.75 0.80 -8.50
CA LEU A 825 38.77 -0.65 -8.22
C LEU A 825 38.72 -0.93 -6.72
N PHE A 826 39.41 -0.15 -5.89
CA PHE A 826 39.34 -0.31 -4.44
C PHE A 826 37.99 0.05 -3.86
N THR A 827 37.27 1.04 -4.44
CA THR A 827 35.91 1.34 -4.01
C THR A 827 34.95 0.17 -4.33
N ILE A 828 35.15 -0.52 -5.44
CA ILE A 828 34.36 -1.72 -5.79
C ILE A 828 34.63 -2.85 -4.80
N ILE A 829 35.89 -3.09 -4.46
CA ILE A 829 36.27 -4.10 -3.45
C ILE A 829 35.68 -3.75 -2.08
N GLN A 830 35.78 -2.50 -1.67
CA GLN A 830 35.21 -2.02 -0.40
C GLN A 830 33.69 -2.21 -0.38
N GLY A 831 33.00 -1.89 -1.50
CA GLY A 831 31.58 -2.10 -1.64
C GLY A 831 31.17 -3.57 -1.59
N ALA A 832 32.02 -4.46 -2.08
CA ALA A 832 31.79 -5.90 -2.04
C ALA A 832 31.97 -6.50 -0.64
N VAL A 833 32.92 -6.01 0.14
CA VAL A 833 33.35 -6.63 1.41
C VAL A 833 32.85 -5.86 2.63
N ASP A 834 33.11 -4.54 2.68
CA ASP A 834 33.00 -3.76 3.90
C ASP A 834 31.65 -3.05 4.10
N ILE A 835 30.91 -2.85 3.03
CA ILE A 835 29.61 -2.16 3.09
C ILE A 835 28.48 -3.19 3.28
N PRO A 836 27.71 -3.14 4.37
CA PRO A 836 26.66 -4.14 4.67
C PRO A 836 25.37 -3.86 3.93
N ASP A 837 25.43 -3.77 2.61
CA ASP A 837 24.29 -3.56 1.72
C ASP A 837 24.29 -4.65 0.65
N PRO A 838 23.40 -5.68 0.75
CA PRO A 838 23.39 -6.80 -0.17
C PRO A 838 23.19 -6.39 -1.64
N ILE A 839 22.42 -5.35 -1.90
CA ILE A 839 22.17 -4.85 -3.26
C ILE A 839 23.45 -4.27 -3.85
N ALA A 840 24.16 -3.44 -3.09
CA ALA A 840 25.44 -2.86 -3.52
C ALA A 840 26.51 -3.95 -3.66
N GLN A 841 26.57 -4.88 -2.73
CA GLN A 841 27.52 -6.02 -2.76
C GLN A 841 27.32 -6.88 -4.02
N LYS A 842 26.08 -7.20 -4.32
CA LYS A 842 25.72 -7.96 -5.53
C LYS A 842 26.23 -7.25 -6.80
N THR A 843 25.95 -5.97 -6.90
CA THR A 843 26.40 -5.14 -8.04
C THR A 843 27.93 -5.15 -8.15
N CYS A 844 28.63 -5.00 -7.02
CA CYS A 844 30.09 -5.02 -6.98
C CYS A 844 30.66 -6.35 -7.47
N PHE A 845 30.09 -7.48 -7.06
CA PHE A 845 30.54 -8.78 -7.53
C PHE A 845 30.24 -8.99 -9.02
N ILE A 846 29.12 -8.48 -9.51
CA ILE A 846 28.82 -8.50 -10.95
C ILE A 846 29.88 -7.71 -11.72
N ILE A 847 30.25 -6.52 -11.23
CA ILE A 847 31.32 -5.70 -11.82
C ILE A 847 32.64 -6.45 -11.81
N LEU A 848 33.03 -7.02 -10.69
CA LEU A 848 34.29 -7.76 -10.56
C LEU A 848 34.34 -8.97 -11.50
N SER A 849 33.24 -9.71 -11.59
CA SER A 849 33.13 -10.84 -12.53
C SER A 849 33.30 -10.37 -13.98
N LYS A 850 32.67 -9.25 -14.33
CA LYS A 850 32.76 -8.69 -15.70
C LYS A 850 34.17 -8.18 -16.00
N LEU A 851 34.83 -7.54 -15.04
CA LEU A 851 36.22 -7.08 -15.19
C LEU A 851 37.18 -8.26 -15.36
N VAL A 852 36.97 -9.34 -14.63
CA VAL A 852 37.76 -10.59 -14.82
C VAL A 852 37.54 -11.12 -16.23
N GLU A 853 36.28 -11.13 -16.70
CA GLU A 853 36.00 -11.56 -18.08
C GLU A 853 36.75 -10.73 -19.12
N LEU A 854 36.80 -9.39 -18.94
CA LEU A 854 37.39 -8.46 -19.91
C LEU A 854 38.90 -8.33 -19.77
N TRP A 855 39.43 -8.36 -18.54
CA TRP A 855 40.82 -8.04 -18.23
C TRP A 855 41.61 -9.20 -17.61
N GLY A 856 40.94 -10.28 -17.28
CA GLY A 856 41.61 -11.43 -16.59
C GLY A 856 42.39 -12.34 -17.48
N GLY A 857 42.28 -12.21 -18.80
CA GLY A 857 43.04 -13.04 -19.76
C GLY A 857 44.44 -12.49 -20.06
N LYS A 858 45.15 -13.12 -20.98
CA LYS A 858 46.53 -12.74 -21.36
C LYS A 858 46.63 -11.35 -21.99
N ASP A 859 45.58 -10.92 -22.68
CA ASP A 859 45.54 -9.63 -23.40
C ASP A 859 44.84 -8.54 -22.58
N GLY A 860 44.65 -8.75 -21.29
CA GLY A 860 43.98 -7.83 -20.41
C GLY A 860 44.86 -6.70 -19.90
N LEU A 861 44.30 -5.86 -18.99
CA LEU A 861 45.00 -4.74 -18.40
C LEU A 861 46.22 -5.23 -17.62
N VAL A 862 47.37 -4.55 -17.79
CA VAL A 862 48.62 -4.90 -17.11
C VAL A 862 48.46 -4.70 -15.60
N GLY A 863 48.84 -5.70 -14.81
CA GLY A 863 48.71 -5.66 -13.36
C GLY A 863 47.34 -6.13 -12.85
N PHE A 864 46.37 -6.36 -13.70
CA PHE A 864 45.05 -6.84 -13.26
C PHE A 864 45.07 -8.26 -12.72
N PRO A 865 45.86 -9.19 -13.26
CA PRO A 865 46.01 -10.53 -12.65
C PRO A 865 46.46 -10.49 -11.17
N ASP A 866 47.40 -9.59 -10.84
CA ASP A 866 47.82 -9.41 -9.45
C ASP A 866 46.69 -8.89 -8.60
N PHE A 867 45.87 -7.99 -9.13
CA PHE A 867 44.70 -7.45 -8.45
C PHE A 867 43.68 -8.57 -8.21
N ILE A 868 43.44 -9.46 -9.16
CA ILE A 868 42.56 -10.62 -8.99
C ILE A 868 42.99 -11.44 -7.75
N TYR A 869 44.25 -11.81 -7.66
CA TYR A 869 44.71 -12.67 -6.57
C TYR A 869 44.82 -11.96 -5.24
N LYS A 870 45.19 -10.68 -5.24
CA LYS A 870 45.32 -9.90 -4.00
C LYS A 870 44.00 -9.41 -3.43
N HIS A 871 42.99 -9.11 -4.26
CA HIS A 871 41.80 -8.38 -3.84
C HIS A 871 40.50 -9.08 -4.24
N ILE A 872 40.35 -9.59 -5.45
CA ILE A 872 39.08 -10.18 -5.89
C ILE A 872 38.84 -11.55 -5.25
N VAL A 873 39.84 -12.43 -5.25
CA VAL A 873 39.73 -13.73 -4.61
C VAL A 873 39.47 -13.61 -3.11
N PRO A 874 40.23 -12.77 -2.37
CA PRO A 874 39.91 -12.55 -0.96
C PRO A 874 38.49 -11.97 -0.75
N ALA A 875 38.01 -11.07 -1.61
CA ALA A 875 36.67 -10.52 -1.50
C ALA A 875 35.60 -11.61 -1.59
N CYS A 876 35.74 -12.54 -2.51
CA CYS A 876 34.79 -13.64 -2.70
C CYS A 876 34.70 -14.58 -1.47
N PHE A 877 35.78 -14.72 -0.71
CA PHE A 877 35.80 -15.59 0.46
C PHE A 877 35.57 -14.85 1.78
N LEU A 878 35.96 -13.58 1.87
CA LEU A 878 35.82 -12.80 3.12
C LEU A 878 34.47 -12.13 3.27
N ALA A 879 33.87 -11.65 2.20
CA ALA A 879 32.55 -10.99 2.26
C ALA A 879 31.48 -11.91 2.87
N PRO A 880 31.33 -13.19 2.45
CA PRO A 880 30.35 -14.07 3.05
C PRO A 880 30.61 -14.41 4.52
N LEU A 881 31.84 -14.23 5.01
CA LEU A 881 32.20 -14.50 6.40
C LEU A 881 31.92 -13.32 7.33
N LYS A 882 31.55 -12.14 6.81
CA LYS A 882 31.21 -10.98 7.66
C LYS A 882 29.96 -11.26 8.49
N PRO A 883 29.90 -10.78 9.75
CA PRO A 883 28.70 -10.98 10.57
C PRO A 883 27.42 -10.38 9.98
N THR A 884 27.57 -9.32 9.20
CA THR A 884 26.44 -8.61 8.52
C THR A 884 25.94 -9.35 7.30
N PHE A 885 26.67 -10.36 6.82
CA PHE A 885 26.27 -11.17 5.66
C PHE A 885 25.34 -12.30 6.12
N ASP A 886 24.03 -12.05 6.08
CA ASP A 886 23.00 -12.96 6.59
C ASP A 886 22.52 -13.93 5.50
N LEU A 887 22.90 -15.20 5.63
CA LEU A 887 22.54 -16.25 4.67
C LEU A 887 21.04 -16.59 4.64
N SER A 888 20.25 -16.10 5.60
CA SER A 888 18.80 -16.27 5.59
C SER A 888 18.08 -15.22 4.73
N ASP A 889 18.75 -14.13 4.39
CA ASP A 889 18.20 -13.05 3.55
C ASP A 889 18.30 -13.43 2.06
N ALA A 890 17.18 -13.26 1.33
CA ALA A 890 17.11 -13.59 -0.09
C ALA A 890 18.08 -12.77 -0.96
N GLN A 891 18.23 -11.47 -0.68
CA GLN A 891 19.14 -10.60 -1.42
C GLN A 891 20.61 -10.98 -1.17
N THR A 892 20.94 -11.35 0.06
CA THR A 892 22.27 -11.83 0.44
C THR A 892 22.58 -13.15 -0.27
N MET A 893 21.60 -14.02 -0.42
CA MET A 893 21.79 -15.26 -1.18
C MET A 893 22.08 -15.02 -2.66
N LEU A 894 21.46 -14.00 -3.26
CA LEU A 894 21.79 -13.60 -4.64
C LEU A 894 23.22 -13.06 -4.73
N THR A 895 23.67 -12.33 -3.73
CA THR A 895 25.06 -11.85 -3.63
C THR A 895 26.05 -13.02 -3.55
N LEU A 896 25.74 -14.02 -2.76
CA LEU A 896 26.57 -15.22 -2.64
C LEU A 896 26.67 -15.97 -3.96
N SER A 897 25.57 -16.04 -4.72
CA SER A 897 25.58 -16.62 -6.07
C SER A 897 26.52 -15.85 -7.00
N GLU A 898 26.58 -14.53 -6.88
CA GLU A 898 27.51 -13.72 -7.68
C GLU A 898 28.96 -13.91 -7.26
N CYS A 899 29.24 -14.17 -5.97
CA CYS A 899 30.56 -14.57 -5.51
C CYS A 899 31.01 -15.86 -6.20
N ALA A 900 30.14 -16.87 -6.26
CA ALA A 900 30.40 -18.14 -6.92
C ALA A 900 30.66 -17.94 -8.41
N LEU A 901 29.87 -17.11 -9.08
CA LEU A 901 30.07 -16.81 -10.50
C LEU A 901 31.38 -16.06 -10.75
N THR A 902 31.81 -15.20 -9.85
CA THR A 902 33.08 -14.49 -9.94
C THR A 902 34.25 -15.48 -9.86
N LEU A 903 34.19 -16.42 -8.93
CA LEU A 903 35.20 -17.48 -8.81
C LEU A 903 35.24 -18.35 -10.07
N LYS A 904 34.08 -18.70 -10.63
CA LYS A 904 33.98 -19.43 -11.89
C LYS A 904 34.63 -18.65 -13.05
N MET A 905 34.38 -17.36 -13.11
CA MET A 905 34.96 -16.51 -14.16
C MET A 905 36.48 -16.40 -14.03
N ILE A 906 37.00 -16.31 -12.79
CA ILE A 906 38.46 -16.32 -12.56
C ILE A 906 39.07 -17.61 -13.07
N HIS A 907 38.46 -18.76 -12.76
CA HIS A 907 38.91 -20.05 -13.27
C HIS A 907 38.90 -20.11 -14.80
N LEU A 908 37.81 -19.60 -15.41
CA LEU A 908 37.67 -19.57 -16.87
C LEU A 908 38.82 -18.78 -17.54
N LYS A 909 39.21 -17.66 -16.94
CA LYS A 909 40.20 -16.74 -17.52
C LYS A 909 41.64 -17.06 -17.12
N ARG A 910 41.88 -17.56 -15.91
CA ARG A 910 43.23 -17.87 -15.41
C ARG A 910 43.58 -19.37 -15.52
N GLY A 911 42.58 -20.22 -15.61
CA GLY A 911 42.79 -21.67 -15.82
C GLY A 911 43.45 -22.36 -14.64
N PRO A 912 44.42 -23.34 -14.92
CA PRO A 912 45.05 -24.14 -13.86
C PRO A 912 45.84 -23.32 -12.85
N GLU A 913 46.37 -22.17 -13.23
CA GLU A 913 47.09 -21.24 -12.34
C GLU A 913 46.23 -20.84 -11.12
N PHE A 914 44.96 -20.57 -11.34
CA PHE A 914 44.03 -20.19 -10.26
C PHE A 914 43.77 -21.38 -9.31
N ILE A 915 43.60 -22.59 -9.85
CA ILE A 915 43.42 -23.80 -9.03
C ILE A 915 44.66 -24.05 -8.17
N GLN A 916 45.85 -23.92 -8.73
CA GLN A 916 47.10 -24.08 -8.01
C GLN A 916 47.23 -23.04 -6.89
N TYR A 917 46.86 -21.78 -7.15
CA TYR A 917 46.86 -20.71 -6.16
C TYR A 917 45.93 -21.03 -4.99
N LEU A 918 44.68 -21.49 -5.26
CA LEU A 918 43.73 -21.89 -4.23
C LEU A 918 44.25 -23.05 -3.38
N GLN A 919 44.84 -24.07 -4.02
CA GLN A 919 45.32 -25.29 -3.34
C GLN A 919 46.56 -25.04 -2.49
N GLN A 920 47.47 -24.22 -2.95
CA GLN A 920 48.80 -24.12 -2.36
C GLN A 920 49.00 -22.86 -1.52
N GLU A 921 48.28 -21.78 -1.81
CA GLU A 921 48.53 -20.50 -1.16
C GLU A 921 47.33 -19.96 -0.41
N TYR A 922 46.18 -19.78 -1.07
CA TYR A 922 45.08 -18.98 -0.48
C TYR A 922 44.24 -19.75 0.53
N LEU A 923 43.68 -20.90 0.15
CA LEU A 923 42.83 -21.68 1.04
C LEU A 923 43.60 -22.21 2.27
N PRO A 924 44.87 -22.64 2.14
CA PRO A 924 45.67 -22.96 3.32
C PRO A 924 45.88 -21.77 4.28
N SER A 925 45.97 -20.56 3.73
CA SER A 925 46.08 -19.35 4.55
C SER A 925 44.83 -19.04 5.38
N LEU A 926 43.68 -19.54 4.93
CA LEU A 926 42.41 -19.45 5.65
C LEU A 926 42.20 -20.60 6.63
N GLN A 927 43.19 -21.50 6.77
CA GLN A 927 43.14 -22.70 7.62
C GLN A 927 42.02 -23.67 7.23
N VAL A 928 41.72 -23.77 5.93
CA VAL A 928 40.79 -24.75 5.38
C VAL A 928 41.50 -26.10 5.31
N THR A 929 40.80 -27.18 5.68
CA THR A 929 41.36 -28.53 5.66
C THR A 929 41.65 -29.01 4.22
N PRO A 930 42.72 -29.83 3.99
CA PRO A 930 43.07 -30.29 2.64
C PRO A 930 41.93 -30.98 1.89
N ASP A 931 41.08 -31.74 2.58
CA ASP A 931 39.96 -32.45 1.98
C ASP A 931 38.93 -31.50 1.39
N ILE A 932 38.61 -30.41 2.13
CA ILE A 932 37.67 -29.39 1.70
C ILE A 932 38.26 -28.58 0.54
N ILE A 933 39.55 -28.26 0.58
CA ILE A 933 40.26 -27.58 -0.50
C ILE A 933 40.12 -28.36 -1.80
N GLN A 934 40.41 -29.68 -1.75
CA GLN A 934 40.31 -30.55 -2.91
C GLN A 934 38.89 -30.63 -3.46
N GLU A 935 37.91 -30.76 -2.59
CA GLU A 935 36.48 -30.80 -2.96
C GLU A 935 36.04 -29.51 -3.64
N LEU A 936 36.38 -28.34 -3.07
CA LEU A 936 36.05 -27.05 -3.63
C LEU A 936 36.66 -26.88 -5.03
N CYS A 937 37.93 -27.21 -5.19
CA CYS A 937 38.61 -27.11 -6.48
C CYS A 937 38.03 -28.04 -7.53
N GLN A 938 37.60 -29.24 -7.15
CA GLN A 938 36.93 -30.16 -8.07
C GLN A 938 35.57 -29.62 -8.54
N VAL A 939 34.78 -29.13 -7.64
CA VAL A 939 33.45 -28.56 -7.98
C VAL A 939 33.57 -27.28 -8.80
N LEU A 940 34.57 -26.45 -8.51
CA LEU A 940 34.87 -25.24 -9.28
C LEU A 940 35.19 -25.58 -10.76
N GLN A 941 35.87 -26.67 -11.03
CA GLN A 941 36.27 -27.09 -12.38
C GLN A 941 35.12 -27.70 -13.19
N GLN A 942 34.01 -28.07 -12.56
CA GLN A 942 32.85 -28.62 -13.27
C GLN A 942 32.18 -27.55 -14.13
N PRO A 943 31.69 -27.90 -15.33
CA PRO A 943 31.08 -26.90 -16.24
C PRO A 943 29.77 -26.31 -15.77
N ASP A 944 29.02 -27.01 -14.89
CA ASP A 944 27.74 -26.53 -14.40
C ASP A 944 27.94 -25.56 -13.24
N SER A 945 27.65 -24.29 -13.50
CA SER A 945 27.73 -23.21 -12.49
C SER A 945 26.74 -23.39 -11.35
N LYS A 946 25.59 -24.03 -11.58
CA LYS A 946 24.58 -24.28 -10.56
C LYS A 946 25.09 -25.23 -9.47
N VAL A 947 25.84 -26.24 -9.83
CA VAL A 947 26.47 -27.17 -8.90
C VAL A 947 27.44 -26.42 -7.98
N PHE A 948 28.24 -25.53 -8.55
CA PHE A 948 29.21 -24.74 -7.80
C PHE A 948 28.51 -23.72 -6.86
N LYS A 949 27.45 -23.07 -7.33
CA LYS A 949 26.65 -22.17 -6.49
C LYS A 949 26.10 -22.88 -5.25
N ASN A 950 25.54 -24.06 -5.43
CA ASN A 950 25.00 -24.85 -4.33
C ASN A 950 26.12 -25.31 -3.38
N TYR A 951 27.29 -25.67 -3.90
CA TYR A 951 28.43 -26.02 -3.08
C TYR A 951 28.93 -24.85 -2.23
N ILE A 952 29.05 -23.68 -2.81
CA ILE A 952 29.46 -22.45 -2.11
C ILE A 952 28.49 -22.11 -1.02
N LYS A 953 27.20 -22.25 -1.28
CA LYS A 953 26.15 -22.03 -0.27
C LYS A 953 26.38 -22.95 0.94
N ALA A 954 26.54 -24.22 0.72
CA ALA A 954 26.78 -25.21 1.77
C ALA A 954 28.12 -24.94 2.50
N PHE A 955 29.14 -24.56 1.76
CA PHE A 955 30.46 -24.23 2.30
C PHE A 955 30.39 -23.08 3.31
N PHE A 956 29.74 -21.97 2.95
CA PHE A 956 29.62 -20.81 3.85
C PHE A 956 28.63 -21.04 4.98
N GLN A 957 27.57 -21.82 4.77
CA GLN A 957 26.67 -22.22 5.86
C GLN A 957 27.44 -22.98 6.94
N ARG A 958 28.33 -23.88 6.58
CA ARG A 958 29.17 -24.61 7.53
C ARG A 958 30.23 -23.71 8.19
N ALA A 959 30.82 -22.80 7.43
CA ALA A 959 31.87 -21.92 7.93
C ALA A 959 31.33 -20.88 8.95
N LYS A 960 30.06 -20.57 8.89
CA LYS A 960 29.41 -19.61 9.81
C LYS A 960 28.79 -20.27 11.05
N LEU A 961 28.71 -21.59 11.09
CA LEU A 961 28.35 -22.32 12.30
C LEU A 961 29.56 -22.39 13.26
#